data_98cae8a721a267e1f41da0044afcb115
#
_entry.id   98cae8a721a267e1f41da0044afcb115
#
_cell.length_a   1.000
_cell.length_b   1.000
_cell.length_c   1.000
_cell.angle_alpha   90.00
_cell.angle_beta   90.00
_cell.angle_gamma   90.00
#
_symmetry.space_group_name_H-M   'P 1'
#
loop_
_entity.id
_entity.type
_entity.pdbx_description
1 polymer ?
#
loop_
_entity_poly.entity_id
_entity_poly.type
_entity_poly.pdbx_seq_one_letter_code
_entity_poly.pdbx_strand_id
1 'polypeptide(L)'
;MINVKLKTITLTDFKGMSNRTYNFGQKIIVKGKNGKGKTTIADAFYWLFADKNYNLFSNPNIRPNDGRECIPTVRLLLDVDGKEVEVAKMQKAKYSKPDADGNRKVTLTNTYEINSVEKTERDFKSYLSDLGFDFTRLLQLSHPDMFILGMNDKKLRDQMRETLFAMVENFMSDLEVARLSTKTATLASMLEKWKLKEVEAMQTATLRKIRENYGKDGEILRAKIAGLESAKTRIDVSEMELGKSAVLERLKEIEKQTSSVQSMYDKQMELADGVLQLKFKLSDMQAEANKELDEKRSSLLRTKYELESKIKTKELNISATENEIIRLEKDNASFEAKKAKKVSEWKNINAMKFDESSTICQYCGQDFPEERANGMKISFEEEKKKNLERITADGMALKNSIEENKEEISYLQEKLEGMHKEKESIKERIEELDAEIASMPSSVDISETANYKEIERQIEEKEVHLNQCKTFSDSIKVFDKEKTELERELRRYESEIAKASNDDAIDEQIAQLREKQMEYEQSIADCENILEQIKIINRTKNELLTDGVNSHFEIVKWMFFDYQKNGEYKEVCIPTIDGKRFGTHTNTGLEVLAKLDILKGLQKYFGQYYPVFLDGAECLDDVSAAAIEMESQLIMLKVSNDKELIWEVA
;
A
#
# COMPACT_ATOMS: atom_id res chain seq x y z
N MET A 1 -6.82 -22.23 -19.42
CA MET A 1 -5.72 -21.30 -19.69
C MET A 1 -6.09 -20.52 -20.93
N ILE A 2 -5.98 -19.22 -20.96
CA ILE A 2 -6.27 -18.43 -22.17
C ILE A 2 -5.07 -17.56 -22.51
N ASN A 3 -4.68 -17.52 -23.78
CA ASN A 3 -3.59 -16.67 -24.27
C ASN A 3 -4.11 -15.80 -25.41
N VAL A 4 -4.19 -14.50 -25.13
CA VAL A 4 -4.62 -13.49 -26.10
C VAL A 4 -3.37 -12.80 -26.65
N LYS A 5 -3.15 -12.90 -27.94
CA LYS A 5 -2.06 -12.21 -28.64
C LYS A 5 -2.63 -11.20 -29.62
N LEU A 6 -2.04 -10.04 -29.61
CA LEU A 6 -2.34 -9.00 -30.56
C LEU A 6 -1.48 -9.24 -31.82
N LYS A 7 -2.11 -9.49 -32.96
CA LYS A 7 -1.40 -9.65 -34.24
C LYS A 7 -1.23 -8.31 -34.95
N THR A 8 -2.33 -7.57 -35.04
CA THR A 8 -2.28 -6.24 -35.68
C THR A 8 -3.13 -5.22 -34.95
N ILE A 9 -2.70 -3.99 -34.99
CA ILE A 9 -3.51 -2.80 -34.67
C ILE A 9 -3.61 -1.94 -35.91
N THR A 10 -4.82 -1.62 -36.33
CA THR A 10 -5.07 -0.60 -37.34
C THR A 10 -5.75 0.60 -36.71
N LEU A 11 -5.16 1.75 -36.87
CA LEU A 11 -5.64 3.02 -36.32
C LEU A 11 -6.09 3.93 -37.47
N THR A 12 -7.35 4.34 -37.43
CA THR A 12 -7.89 5.32 -38.38
C THR A 12 -8.39 6.53 -37.60
N ASP A 13 -7.80 7.68 -37.85
CA ASP A 13 -8.12 8.96 -37.19
C ASP A 13 -8.05 8.92 -35.65
N PHE A 14 -7.33 7.97 -35.10
CA PHE A 14 -7.17 7.79 -33.67
C PHE A 14 -6.02 8.66 -33.18
N LYS A 15 -6.30 9.70 -32.39
CA LYS A 15 -5.32 10.66 -31.85
C LYS A 15 -4.38 11.25 -32.93
N GLY A 16 -4.93 11.50 -34.12
CA GLY A 16 -4.18 12.04 -35.25
C GLY A 16 -3.43 11.01 -36.08
N MET A 17 -3.48 9.74 -35.75
CA MET A 17 -2.98 8.66 -36.61
C MET A 17 -3.99 8.31 -37.68
N SER A 18 -3.64 8.61 -38.93
CA SER A 18 -4.49 8.35 -40.10
C SER A 18 -4.06 7.05 -40.76
N ASN A 19 -4.93 6.05 -40.71
CA ASN A 19 -4.80 4.77 -41.42
C ASN A 19 -3.41 4.10 -41.27
N ARG A 20 -3.02 3.83 -40.04
CA ARG A 20 -1.76 3.16 -39.67
C ARG A 20 -2.05 1.75 -39.19
N THR A 21 -1.39 0.78 -39.77
CA THR A 21 -1.44 -0.64 -39.34
C THR A 21 -0.07 -1.03 -38.81
N TYR A 22 -0.08 -1.70 -37.64
CA TYR A 22 1.10 -2.18 -36.95
C TYR A 22 0.97 -3.68 -36.67
N ASN A 23 2.04 -4.42 -36.96
CA ASN A 23 2.11 -5.85 -36.72
C ASN A 23 2.91 -6.15 -35.46
N PHE A 24 2.52 -7.15 -34.71
CA PHE A 24 3.13 -7.50 -33.44
C PHE A 24 3.56 -8.97 -33.41
N GLY A 25 4.76 -9.23 -32.90
CA GLY A 25 5.26 -10.53 -32.53
C GLY A 25 5.11 -10.79 -31.04
N GLN A 26 5.72 -11.86 -30.53
CA GLN A 26 5.64 -12.23 -29.11
C GLN A 26 6.29 -11.20 -28.20
N LYS A 27 7.41 -10.63 -28.63
CA LYS A 27 8.16 -9.60 -27.92
C LYS A 27 8.65 -8.55 -28.89
N ILE A 28 8.20 -7.32 -28.70
CA ILE A 28 8.45 -6.23 -29.65
C ILE A 28 8.90 -4.99 -28.88
N ILE A 29 9.88 -4.30 -29.43
CA ILE A 29 10.27 -2.95 -29.00
C ILE A 29 9.83 -1.95 -30.05
N VAL A 30 8.97 -1.02 -29.66
CA VAL A 30 8.53 0.10 -30.48
C VAL A 30 9.34 1.32 -30.09
N LYS A 31 10.25 1.74 -30.96
CA LYS A 31 11.16 2.89 -30.76
C LYS A 31 10.69 4.11 -31.53
N GLY A 32 10.97 5.29 -31.01
CA GLY A 32 10.71 6.57 -31.71
C GLY A 32 10.75 7.76 -30.77
N LYS A 33 10.85 8.95 -31.37
CA LYS A 33 10.83 10.21 -30.62
C LYS A 33 9.52 10.39 -29.82
N ASN A 34 9.58 11.27 -28.82
CA ASN A 34 8.38 11.69 -28.11
C ASN A 34 7.38 12.34 -29.08
N GLY A 35 6.09 12.09 -28.86
CA GLY A 35 5.03 12.59 -29.73
C GLY A 35 4.80 11.81 -31.03
N LYS A 36 5.55 10.75 -31.30
CA LYS A 36 5.36 9.93 -32.50
C LYS A 36 4.25 8.88 -32.40
N GLY A 37 3.59 8.78 -31.24
CA GLY A 37 2.44 7.92 -31.06
C GLY A 37 2.74 6.52 -30.52
N LYS A 38 3.90 6.31 -29.87
CA LYS A 38 4.20 5.04 -29.20
C LYS A 38 3.09 4.67 -28.21
N THR A 39 2.82 5.55 -27.25
CA THR A 39 1.77 5.36 -26.23
C THR A 39 0.36 5.33 -26.85
N THR A 40 0.16 5.97 -28.02
CA THR A 40 -1.12 5.90 -28.74
C THR A 40 -1.49 4.49 -29.15
N ILE A 41 -0.54 3.62 -29.40
CA ILE A 41 -0.77 2.19 -29.71
C ILE A 41 -1.34 1.47 -28.49
N ALA A 42 -0.74 1.68 -27.31
CA ALA A 42 -1.24 1.15 -26.05
C ALA A 42 -2.62 1.74 -25.71
N ASP A 43 -2.78 3.05 -25.90
CA ASP A 43 -4.06 3.73 -25.70
C ASP A 43 -5.19 3.10 -26.53
N ALA A 44 -4.89 2.74 -27.75
CA ALA A 44 -5.86 2.13 -28.65
C ALA A 44 -6.36 0.77 -28.11
N PHE A 45 -5.44 -0.04 -27.61
CA PHE A 45 -5.78 -1.32 -26.98
C PHE A 45 -6.68 -1.13 -25.75
N TYR A 46 -6.25 -0.28 -24.81
CA TYR A 46 -7.01 -0.07 -23.59
C TYR A 46 -8.32 0.69 -23.81
N TRP A 47 -8.35 1.61 -24.78
CA TRP A 47 -9.59 2.28 -25.17
C TRP A 47 -10.60 1.30 -25.76
N LEU A 48 -10.16 0.36 -26.58
CA LEU A 48 -11.08 -0.61 -27.20
C LEU A 48 -11.75 -1.48 -26.14
N PHE A 49 -11.00 -2.01 -25.17
CA PHE A 49 -11.51 -2.99 -24.23
C PHE A 49 -11.98 -2.42 -22.90
N ALA A 50 -11.36 -1.36 -22.42
CA ALA A 50 -11.54 -0.85 -21.05
C ALA A 50 -12.03 0.60 -20.98
N ASP A 51 -12.24 1.27 -22.12
CA ASP A 51 -12.61 2.69 -22.17
C ASP A 51 -11.60 3.62 -21.48
N LYS A 52 -10.35 3.22 -21.49
CA LYS A 52 -9.25 3.92 -20.81
C LYS A 52 -8.11 4.17 -21.79
N ASN A 53 -7.27 5.14 -21.48
CA ASN A 53 -5.94 5.22 -22.10
C ASN A 53 -4.92 4.42 -21.30
N TYR A 54 -3.68 4.40 -21.77
CA TYR A 54 -2.57 3.77 -21.06
C TYR A 54 -2.38 4.32 -19.64
N ASN A 55 -2.63 5.59 -19.41
CA ASN A 55 -2.53 6.20 -18.09
C ASN A 55 -3.77 5.99 -17.20
N LEU A 56 -4.63 5.04 -17.56
CA LEU A 56 -5.83 4.63 -16.87
C LEU A 56 -6.95 5.69 -16.74
N PHE A 57 -6.85 6.84 -17.40
CA PHE A 57 -7.95 7.81 -17.47
C PHE A 57 -9.12 7.30 -18.30
N SER A 58 -10.32 7.40 -17.76
CA SER A 58 -11.54 6.97 -18.43
C SER A 58 -12.01 8.00 -19.46
N ASN A 59 -12.61 7.50 -20.55
CA ASN A 59 -13.13 8.31 -21.64
C ASN A 59 -12.11 9.30 -22.23
N PRO A 60 -10.91 8.83 -22.61
CA PRO A 60 -9.88 9.74 -23.13
C PRO A 60 -10.36 10.41 -24.43
N ASN A 61 -9.90 11.64 -24.67
CA ASN A 61 -10.05 12.25 -25.98
C ASN A 61 -9.20 11.47 -27.01
N ILE A 62 -9.88 10.82 -27.96
CA ILE A 62 -9.24 10.00 -28.98
C ILE A 62 -9.29 10.63 -30.38
N ARG A 63 -9.86 11.84 -30.48
CA ARG A 63 -9.97 12.54 -31.75
C ARG A 63 -8.68 13.33 -32.08
N PRO A 64 -8.40 13.54 -33.38
CA PRO A 64 -7.36 14.48 -33.78
C PRO A 64 -7.63 15.89 -33.28
N ASN A 65 -6.56 16.61 -32.95
CA ASN A 65 -6.63 18.00 -32.45
C ASN A 65 -6.91 19.04 -33.55
N ASP A 66 -6.95 18.63 -34.82
CA ASP A 66 -7.16 19.50 -35.98
C ASP A 66 -8.62 19.88 -36.21
N GLY A 67 -9.53 19.37 -35.36
CA GLY A 67 -10.96 19.70 -35.38
C GLY A 67 -11.71 19.12 -36.58
N ARG A 68 -11.07 18.32 -37.41
CA ARG A 68 -11.72 17.68 -38.56
C ARG A 68 -12.81 16.69 -38.14
N GLU A 69 -13.85 16.62 -38.89
CA GLU A 69 -14.84 15.55 -38.74
C GLU A 69 -14.22 14.20 -39.13
N CYS A 70 -14.24 13.27 -38.23
CA CYS A 70 -13.67 11.96 -38.43
C CYS A 70 -14.38 10.91 -37.58
N ILE A 71 -14.17 9.66 -37.90
CA ILE A 71 -14.66 8.51 -37.13
C ILE A 71 -13.43 7.75 -36.63
N PRO A 72 -12.86 8.13 -35.49
CA PRO A 72 -11.78 7.40 -34.91
C PRO A 72 -12.12 5.93 -34.78
N THR A 73 -11.27 5.12 -35.34
CA THR A 73 -11.46 3.68 -35.39
C THR A 73 -10.20 2.99 -34.92
N VAL A 74 -10.37 2.05 -34.03
CA VAL A 74 -9.35 1.08 -33.63
C VAL A 74 -9.81 -0.29 -34.06
N ARG A 75 -9.03 -0.97 -34.87
CA ARG A 75 -9.26 -2.34 -35.29
C ARG A 75 -8.09 -3.20 -34.86
N LEU A 76 -8.37 -4.31 -34.20
CA LEU A 76 -7.37 -5.26 -33.72
C LEU A 76 -7.65 -6.62 -34.34
N LEU A 77 -6.59 -7.25 -34.79
CA LEU A 77 -6.61 -8.68 -35.05
C LEU A 77 -5.97 -9.39 -33.86
N LEU A 78 -6.75 -10.19 -33.19
CA LEU A 78 -6.33 -10.97 -32.04
C LEU A 78 -6.20 -12.43 -32.42
N ASP A 79 -5.25 -13.10 -31.79
CA ASP A 79 -5.16 -14.53 -31.70
C ASP A 79 -5.54 -14.93 -30.27
N VAL A 80 -6.64 -15.64 -30.10
CA VAL A 80 -7.13 -16.12 -28.83
C VAL A 80 -7.03 -17.64 -28.82
N ASP A 81 -6.00 -18.19 -28.20
CA ASP A 81 -5.71 -19.64 -28.19
C ASP A 81 -5.70 -20.27 -29.59
N GLY A 82 -5.08 -19.60 -30.56
CA GLY A 82 -4.99 -20.07 -31.96
C GLY A 82 -6.19 -19.71 -32.82
N LYS A 83 -7.22 -19.06 -32.28
CA LYS A 83 -8.39 -18.57 -33.05
C LYS A 83 -8.22 -17.08 -33.32
N GLU A 84 -8.14 -16.74 -34.60
CA GLU A 84 -8.09 -15.35 -35.02
C GLU A 84 -9.47 -14.68 -34.95
N VAL A 85 -9.51 -13.52 -34.35
CA VAL A 85 -10.71 -12.68 -34.21
C VAL A 85 -10.35 -11.24 -34.51
N GLU A 86 -11.01 -10.64 -35.46
CA GLU A 86 -10.92 -9.21 -35.71
C GLU A 86 -11.97 -8.47 -34.88
N VAL A 87 -11.55 -7.50 -34.12
CA VAL A 87 -12.42 -6.63 -33.31
C VAL A 87 -12.17 -5.19 -33.65
N ALA A 88 -13.24 -4.40 -33.71
CA ALA A 88 -13.10 -2.98 -33.93
C ALA A 88 -14.04 -2.17 -33.04
N LYS A 89 -13.60 -0.97 -32.73
CA LYS A 89 -14.38 0.05 -32.03
C LYS A 89 -14.21 1.38 -32.72
N MET A 90 -15.33 2.02 -32.97
CA MET A 90 -15.41 3.28 -33.67
C MET A 90 -16.17 4.31 -32.83
N GLN A 91 -15.83 5.57 -32.96
CA GLN A 91 -16.54 6.65 -32.27
C GLN A 91 -17.11 7.65 -33.26
N LYS A 92 -18.43 7.71 -33.30
CA LYS A 92 -19.17 8.69 -34.11
C LYS A 92 -19.54 9.91 -33.26
N ALA A 93 -19.47 11.12 -33.83
CA ALA A 93 -19.92 12.34 -33.20
C ALA A 93 -21.18 12.87 -33.87
N LYS A 94 -22.17 13.21 -33.07
CA LYS A 94 -23.37 13.88 -33.53
C LYS A 94 -23.39 15.31 -32.94
N TYR A 95 -23.49 16.28 -33.81
CA TYR A 95 -23.57 17.69 -33.44
C TYR A 95 -25.04 18.11 -33.32
N SER A 96 -25.42 18.78 -32.23
CA SER A 96 -26.73 19.43 -32.11
C SER A 96 -26.84 20.60 -33.07
N LYS A 97 -28.05 21.08 -33.26
CA LYS A 97 -28.22 22.42 -33.82
C LYS A 97 -27.51 23.45 -32.93
N PRO A 98 -26.94 24.52 -33.51
CA PRO A 98 -26.36 25.60 -32.71
C PRO A 98 -27.40 26.13 -31.72
N ASP A 99 -27.00 26.42 -30.49
CA ASP A 99 -27.79 27.20 -29.54
C ASP A 99 -27.79 28.70 -29.90
N ALA A 100 -28.43 29.52 -29.05
CA ALA A 100 -28.54 30.97 -29.27
C ALA A 100 -27.15 31.67 -29.31
N ASP A 101 -26.12 31.06 -28.70
CA ASP A 101 -24.75 31.54 -28.63
C ASP A 101 -23.84 30.94 -29.71
N GLY A 102 -24.42 30.15 -30.62
CA GLY A 102 -23.70 29.47 -31.70
C GLY A 102 -22.98 28.18 -31.29
N ASN A 103 -23.11 27.77 -30.04
CA ASN A 103 -22.44 26.54 -29.54
C ASN A 103 -23.24 25.30 -29.97
N ARG A 104 -22.51 24.27 -30.32
CA ARG A 104 -23.10 22.95 -30.67
C ARG A 104 -22.70 21.92 -29.62
N LYS A 105 -23.71 21.28 -29.04
CA LYS A 105 -23.47 20.09 -28.21
C LYS A 105 -23.03 18.92 -29.06
N VAL A 106 -21.94 18.26 -28.67
CA VAL A 106 -21.43 17.06 -29.33
C VAL A 106 -21.82 15.85 -28.50
N THR A 107 -22.49 14.89 -29.12
CA THR A 107 -22.80 13.59 -28.53
C THR A 107 -21.93 12.54 -29.20
N LEU A 108 -21.15 11.82 -28.41
CA LEU A 108 -20.24 10.78 -28.88
C LEU A 108 -20.88 9.40 -28.65
N THR A 109 -20.83 8.55 -29.65
CA THR A 109 -21.38 7.19 -29.59
C THR A 109 -20.33 6.20 -30.08
N ASN A 110 -20.10 5.15 -29.30
CA ASN A 110 -19.23 4.05 -29.70
C ASN A 110 -20.01 2.95 -30.43
N THR A 111 -19.44 2.42 -31.49
CA THR A 111 -19.91 1.21 -32.20
C THR A 111 -18.82 0.15 -32.19
N TYR A 112 -19.22 -1.10 -32.17
CA TYR A 112 -18.31 -2.24 -32.10
C TYR A 112 -18.52 -3.17 -33.32
N GLU A 113 -17.45 -3.81 -33.75
CA GLU A 113 -17.51 -4.86 -34.77
C GLU A 113 -16.72 -6.09 -34.31
N ILE A 114 -17.18 -7.25 -34.73
CA ILE A 114 -16.46 -8.51 -34.65
C ILE A 114 -16.47 -9.11 -36.07
N ASN A 115 -15.28 -9.38 -36.59
CA ASN A 115 -15.08 -9.89 -37.94
C ASN A 115 -15.88 -9.06 -38.99
N SER A 116 -15.76 -7.74 -38.87
CA SER A 116 -16.43 -6.76 -39.73
C SER A 116 -17.98 -6.76 -39.61
N VAL A 117 -18.55 -7.40 -38.61
CA VAL A 117 -19.99 -7.40 -38.33
C VAL A 117 -20.26 -6.49 -37.11
N GLU A 118 -21.11 -5.50 -37.30
CA GLU A 118 -21.49 -4.59 -36.23
C GLU A 118 -22.23 -5.34 -35.11
N LYS A 119 -21.86 -5.02 -33.87
CA LYS A 119 -22.39 -5.62 -32.65
C LYS A 119 -22.78 -4.56 -31.63
N THR A 120 -23.72 -4.90 -30.78
CA THR A 120 -23.93 -4.12 -29.55
C THR A 120 -22.73 -4.28 -28.63
N GLU A 121 -22.50 -3.36 -27.71
CA GLU A 121 -21.47 -3.54 -26.68
C GLU A 121 -21.65 -4.84 -25.89
N ARG A 122 -22.89 -5.16 -25.55
CA ARG A 122 -23.24 -6.38 -24.83
C ARG A 122 -22.83 -7.63 -25.61
N ASP A 123 -23.21 -7.69 -26.89
CA ASP A 123 -22.91 -8.86 -27.73
C ASP A 123 -21.41 -8.94 -28.02
N PHE A 124 -20.75 -7.81 -28.19
CA PHE A 124 -19.31 -7.73 -28.34
C PHE A 124 -18.57 -8.31 -27.10
N LYS A 125 -18.94 -7.86 -25.91
CA LYS A 125 -18.36 -8.36 -24.66
C LYS A 125 -18.73 -9.84 -24.43
N SER A 126 -19.97 -10.22 -24.68
CA SER A 126 -20.40 -11.62 -24.55
C SER A 126 -19.59 -12.54 -25.45
N TYR A 127 -19.45 -12.21 -26.73
CA TYR A 127 -18.68 -13.02 -27.67
C TYR A 127 -17.22 -13.22 -27.24
N LEU A 128 -16.57 -12.14 -26.78
CA LEU A 128 -15.18 -12.25 -26.29
C LEU A 128 -15.10 -13.01 -24.98
N SER A 129 -16.09 -12.86 -24.10
CA SER A 129 -16.16 -13.66 -22.87
C SER A 129 -16.37 -15.14 -23.15
N ASP A 130 -17.15 -15.49 -24.15
CA ASP A 130 -17.33 -16.87 -24.61
C ASP A 130 -16.03 -17.47 -25.16
N LEU A 131 -15.13 -16.64 -25.66
CA LEU A 131 -13.76 -17.02 -26.01
C LEU A 131 -12.82 -17.07 -24.78
N GLY A 132 -13.31 -16.76 -23.59
CA GLY A 132 -12.55 -16.76 -22.34
C GLY A 132 -11.96 -15.41 -21.93
N PHE A 133 -12.30 -14.33 -22.62
CA PHE A 133 -11.79 -12.99 -22.30
C PHE A 133 -12.44 -12.45 -21.03
N ASP A 134 -11.67 -12.15 -20.01
CA ASP A 134 -12.15 -11.60 -18.73
C ASP A 134 -11.95 -10.08 -18.66
N PHE A 135 -13.01 -9.34 -18.97
CA PHE A 135 -13.00 -7.88 -18.92
C PHE A 135 -12.81 -7.32 -17.51
N THR A 136 -13.15 -8.08 -16.48
CA THR A 136 -13.03 -7.61 -15.08
C THR A 136 -11.58 -7.58 -14.63
N ARG A 137 -10.77 -8.51 -15.14
CA ARG A 137 -9.35 -8.65 -14.81
C ARG A 137 -8.40 -8.13 -15.89
N LEU A 138 -8.92 -7.73 -17.05
CA LEU A 138 -8.08 -7.29 -18.18
C LEU A 138 -6.99 -6.30 -17.76
N LEU A 139 -7.37 -5.24 -17.07
CA LEU A 139 -6.41 -4.22 -16.63
C LEU A 139 -5.43 -4.74 -15.59
N GLN A 140 -5.87 -5.60 -14.69
CA GLN A 140 -5.01 -6.21 -13.68
C GLN A 140 -3.97 -7.16 -14.30
N LEU A 141 -4.32 -7.78 -15.44
CA LEU A 141 -3.50 -8.79 -16.11
C LEU A 141 -2.74 -8.28 -17.34
N SER A 142 -3.01 -7.05 -17.79
CA SER A 142 -2.35 -6.47 -18.97
C SER A 142 -1.61 -5.17 -18.71
N HIS A 143 -1.97 -4.43 -17.64
CA HIS A 143 -1.46 -3.08 -17.44
C HIS A 143 -0.41 -3.03 -16.32
N PRO A 144 0.86 -2.70 -16.63
CA PRO A 144 1.96 -2.75 -15.67
C PRO A 144 1.77 -1.87 -14.43
N ASP A 145 1.10 -0.72 -14.59
CA ASP A 145 0.92 0.25 -13.51
C ASP A 145 -0.37 0.06 -12.72
N MET A 146 -1.22 -0.89 -13.09
CA MET A 146 -2.56 -1.03 -12.49
C MET A 146 -2.51 -1.20 -10.97
N PHE A 147 -1.65 -2.08 -10.47
CA PHE A 147 -1.50 -2.34 -9.04
C PHE A 147 -0.79 -1.19 -8.30
N ILE A 148 0.17 -0.56 -8.96
CA ILE A 148 0.95 0.53 -8.35
C ILE A 148 0.10 1.81 -8.24
N LEU A 149 -0.66 2.14 -9.26
CA LEU A 149 -1.57 3.30 -9.26
C LEU A 149 -2.70 3.14 -8.22
N GLY A 150 -3.15 1.91 -8.00
CA GLY A 150 -4.17 1.58 -6.99
C GLY A 150 -3.74 1.78 -5.54
N MET A 151 -2.44 1.87 -5.24
CA MET A 151 -1.97 2.00 -3.86
C MET A 151 -2.49 3.26 -3.14
N ASN A 152 -2.70 4.34 -3.87
CA ASN A 152 -3.17 5.62 -3.31
C ASN A 152 -4.70 5.74 -3.24
N ASP A 153 -5.44 4.83 -3.87
CA ASP A 153 -6.89 4.75 -3.82
C ASP A 153 -7.32 3.62 -2.88
N LYS A 154 -8.13 3.96 -1.84
CA LYS A 154 -8.56 2.97 -0.85
C LYS A 154 -9.35 1.82 -1.48
N LYS A 155 -10.28 2.13 -2.38
CA LYS A 155 -11.15 1.13 -3.02
C LYS A 155 -10.36 0.19 -3.93
N LEU A 156 -9.45 0.75 -4.72
CA LEU A 156 -8.57 -0.04 -5.59
C LEU A 156 -7.61 -0.89 -4.75
N ARG A 157 -7.06 -0.36 -3.68
CA ARG A 157 -6.18 -1.09 -2.76
C ARG A 157 -6.90 -2.27 -2.10
N ASP A 158 -8.14 -2.08 -1.66
CA ASP A 158 -8.93 -3.16 -1.06
C ASP A 158 -9.22 -4.25 -2.11
N GLN A 159 -9.60 -3.87 -3.34
CA GLN A 159 -9.78 -4.82 -4.46
C GLN A 159 -8.48 -5.56 -4.83
N MET A 160 -7.36 -4.86 -4.85
CA MET A 160 -6.04 -5.47 -5.08
C MET A 160 -5.72 -6.51 -4.02
N ARG A 161 -5.95 -6.16 -2.75
CA ARG A 161 -5.74 -7.06 -1.63
C ARG A 161 -6.60 -8.32 -1.74
N GLU A 162 -7.88 -8.17 -2.06
CA GLU A 162 -8.78 -9.31 -2.32
C GLU A 162 -8.28 -10.19 -3.47
N THR A 163 -7.83 -9.57 -4.56
CA THR A 163 -7.27 -10.31 -5.71
C THR A 163 -6.03 -11.11 -5.32
N LEU A 164 -5.11 -10.48 -4.55
CA LEU A 164 -3.88 -11.14 -4.10
C LEU A 164 -4.16 -12.25 -3.08
N PHE A 165 -5.09 -12.03 -2.17
CA PHE A 165 -5.47 -13.05 -1.17
C PHE A 165 -6.17 -14.25 -1.80
N ALA A 166 -6.93 -14.03 -2.90
CA ALA A 166 -7.52 -15.13 -3.65
C ALA A 166 -6.48 -16.08 -4.28
N MET A 167 -5.21 -15.65 -4.39
CA MET A 167 -4.12 -16.48 -4.89
C MET A 167 -3.65 -17.55 -3.88
N VAL A 168 -4.10 -17.49 -2.64
CA VAL A 168 -3.77 -18.48 -1.61
C VAL A 168 -4.89 -19.51 -1.53
N GLU A 169 -4.69 -20.66 -2.18
CA GLU A 169 -5.74 -21.70 -2.32
C GLU A 169 -6.05 -22.46 -1.02
N ASN A 170 -5.06 -22.60 -0.13
CA ASN A 170 -5.19 -23.37 1.11
C ASN A 170 -4.99 -22.47 2.33
N PHE A 171 -6.05 -21.73 2.69
CA PHE A 171 -6.00 -20.93 3.90
C PHE A 171 -6.22 -21.81 5.13
N MET A 172 -5.19 -21.92 5.94
CA MET A 172 -5.28 -22.68 7.20
C MET A 172 -6.30 -22.04 8.14
N SER A 173 -7.16 -22.87 8.73
CA SER A 173 -8.09 -22.43 9.76
C SER A 173 -7.35 -21.97 11.03
N ASP A 174 -8.02 -21.20 11.88
CA ASP A 174 -7.44 -20.75 13.15
C ASP A 174 -6.94 -21.91 14.01
N LEU A 175 -7.65 -23.04 14.00
CA LEU A 175 -7.28 -24.24 14.71
C LEU A 175 -6.03 -24.91 14.13
N GLU A 176 -5.93 -25.01 12.80
CA GLU A 176 -4.76 -25.58 12.15
C GLU A 176 -3.51 -24.75 12.44
N VAL A 177 -3.62 -23.42 12.35
CA VAL A 177 -2.52 -22.50 12.69
C VAL A 177 -2.15 -22.62 14.17
N ALA A 178 -3.14 -22.75 15.07
CA ALA A 178 -2.88 -22.92 16.50
C ALA A 178 -2.11 -24.22 16.81
N ARG A 179 -2.27 -25.25 15.99
CA ARG A 179 -1.56 -26.53 16.14
C ARG A 179 -0.12 -26.53 15.58
N LEU A 180 0.28 -25.47 14.86
CA LEU A 180 1.66 -25.36 14.34
C LEU A 180 2.69 -25.12 15.44
N SER A 181 2.28 -24.61 16.59
CA SER A 181 3.20 -24.26 17.69
C SER A 181 2.72 -24.78 19.02
N THR A 182 3.64 -25.31 19.81
CA THR A 182 3.37 -25.68 21.21
C THR A 182 3.02 -24.47 22.09
N LYS A 183 3.45 -23.27 21.69
CA LYS A 183 3.14 -22.03 22.40
C LYS A 183 1.66 -21.63 22.34
N THR A 184 0.90 -22.19 21.42
CA THR A 184 -0.52 -21.92 21.18
C THR A 184 -1.42 -23.11 21.53
N ALA A 185 -0.89 -24.11 22.24
CA ALA A 185 -1.59 -25.35 22.55
C ALA A 185 -2.86 -25.14 23.39
N THR A 186 -2.83 -24.21 24.36
CA THR A 186 -4.00 -23.90 25.20
C THR A 186 -5.13 -23.32 24.36
N LEU A 187 -4.79 -22.38 23.48
CA LEU A 187 -5.76 -21.77 22.56
C LEU A 187 -6.28 -22.79 21.54
N ALA A 188 -5.43 -23.68 21.04
CA ALA A 188 -5.85 -24.74 20.13
C ALA A 188 -6.98 -25.61 20.70
N SER A 189 -6.89 -25.99 21.98
CA SER A 189 -7.96 -26.74 22.64
C SER A 189 -9.27 -25.96 22.81
N MET A 190 -9.19 -24.64 22.91
CA MET A 190 -10.37 -23.78 22.96
C MET A 190 -11.01 -23.61 21.56
N LEU A 191 -10.19 -23.55 20.52
CA LEU A 191 -10.64 -23.41 19.13
C LEU A 191 -11.35 -24.65 18.58
N GLU A 192 -11.26 -25.78 19.26
CA GLU A 192 -12.09 -26.96 18.95
C GLU A 192 -13.58 -26.74 19.22
N LYS A 193 -13.90 -25.80 20.11
CA LYS A 193 -15.27 -25.52 20.54
C LYS A 193 -15.78 -24.13 20.15
N TRP A 194 -14.89 -23.16 20.00
CA TRP A 194 -15.23 -21.74 19.86
C TRP A 194 -14.44 -21.12 18.70
N LYS A 195 -15.00 -20.08 18.07
CA LYS A 195 -14.28 -19.31 17.07
C LYS A 195 -13.26 -18.37 17.74
N LEU A 196 -12.19 -18.03 17.04
CA LEU A 196 -11.11 -17.17 17.56
C LEU A 196 -11.64 -15.85 18.14
N LYS A 197 -12.54 -15.16 17.43
CA LYS A 197 -13.16 -13.91 17.90
C LYS A 197 -14.03 -14.10 19.15
N GLU A 198 -14.65 -15.25 19.30
CA GLU A 198 -15.46 -15.56 20.47
C GLU A 198 -14.56 -15.79 21.69
N VAL A 199 -13.44 -16.50 21.49
CA VAL A 199 -12.42 -16.69 22.53
C VAL A 199 -11.81 -15.35 22.95
N GLU A 200 -11.44 -14.51 21.99
CA GLU A 200 -10.90 -13.18 22.24
C GLU A 200 -11.87 -12.32 23.06
N ALA A 201 -13.12 -12.24 22.65
CA ALA A 201 -14.14 -11.47 23.35
C ALA A 201 -14.39 -12.01 24.76
N MET A 202 -14.44 -13.33 24.92
CA MET A 202 -14.62 -14.00 26.20
C MET A 202 -13.45 -13.72 27.15
N GLN A 203 -12.20 -13.86 26.66
CA GLN A 203 -11.00 -13.62 27.47
C GLN A 203 -10.86 -12.16 27.84
N THR A 204 -11.11 -11.24 26.91
CA THR A 204 -11.08 -9.80 27.17
C THR A 204 -12.11 -9.38 28.21
N ALA A 205 -13.34 -9.89 28.11
CA ALA A 205 -14.39 -9.62 29.07
C ALA A 205 -14.06 -10.22 30.46
N THR A 206 -13.52 -11.44 30.49
CA THR A 206 -13.09 -12.13 31.72
C THR A 206 -11.93 -11.36 32.38
N LEU A 207 -10.91 -11.00 31.63
CA LEU A 207 -9.75 -10.23 32.10
C LEU A 207 -10.19 -8.89 32.69
N ARG A 208 -11.09 -8.18 31.99
CA ARG A 208 -11.64 -6.91 32.48
C ARG A 208 -12.38 -7.11 33.82
N LYS A 209 -13.25 -8.12 33.90
CA LYS A 209 -13.99 -8.42 35.12
C LYS A 209 -13.07 -8.82 36.30
N ILE A 210 -12.05 -9.64 36.01
CA ILE A 210 -11.06 -10.03 37.01
C ILE A 210 -10.29 -8.81 37.52
N ARG A 211 -9.81 -7.96 36.61
CA ARG A 211 -9.08 -6.73 36.96
C ARG A 211 -9.93 -5.73 37.74
N GLU A 212 -11.22 -5.59 37.40
CA GLU A 212 -12.16 -4.75 38.15
C GLU A 212 -12.39 -5.29 39.57
N ASN A 213 -12.54 -6.62 39.73
CA ASN A 213 -12.70 -7.27 41.03
C ASN A 213 -11.38 -7.20 41.82
N TYR A 214 -10.26 -7.54 41.21
CA TYR A 214 -8.94 -7.48 41.83
C TYR A 214 -8.55 -6.07 42.29
N GLY A 215 -8.93 -5.02 41.50
CA GLY A 215 -8.73 -3.64 41.91
C GLY A 215 -9.41 -3.30 43.22
N LYS A 216 -10.61 -3.82 43.46
CA LYS A 216 -11.38 -3.63 44.70
C LYS A 216 -10.94 -4.57 45.82
N ASP A 217 -10.87 -5.85 45.49
CA ASP A 217 -10.58 -6.90 46.48
C ASP A 217 -9.10 -6.95 46.85
N GLY A 218 -8.19 -6.62 45.90
CA GLY A 218 -6.75 -6.60 46.12
C GLY A 218 -6.28 -5.51 47.10
N GLU A 219 -6.96 -4.35 47.14
CA GLU A 219 -6.72 -3.35 48.20
C GLU A 219 -7.21 -3.84 49.55
N ILE A 220 -8.38 -4.49 49.60
CA ILE A 220 -8.94 -5.07 50.83
C ILE A 220 -8.07 -6.23 51.33
N LEU A 221 -7.59 -7.10 50.43
CA LEU A 221 -6.70 -8.20 50.76
C LEU A 221 -5.36 -7.69 51.30
N ARG A 222 -4.74 -6.71 50.62
CA ARG A 222 -3.49 -6.07 51.11
C ARG A 222 -3.69 -5.40 52.46
N ALA A 223 -4.77 -4.65 52.65
CA ALA A 223 -5.08 -4.00 53.90
C ALA A 223 -5.30 -5.01 55.04
N LYS A 224 -6.01 -6.13 54.74
CA LYS A 224 -6.20 -7.22 55.72
C LYS A 224 -4.91 -7.92 56.07
N ILE A 225 -4.07 -8.25 55.08
CA ILE A 225 -2.74 -8.85 55.30
C ILE A 225 -1.87 -7.92 56.15
N ALA A 226 -1.80 -6.64 55.79
CA ALA A 226 -1.01 -5.65 56.57
C ALA A 226 -1.58 -5.47 57.99
N GLY A 227 -2.89 -5.47 58.16
CA GLY A 227 -3.56 -5.42 59.47
C GLY A 227 -3.26 -6.65 60.33
N LEU A 228 -3.26 -7.83 59.73
CA LEU A 228 -2.91 -9.08 60.42
C LEU A 228 -1.43 -9.14 60.74
N GLU A 229 -0.54 -8.70 59.86
CA GLU A 229 0.88 -8.62 60.08
C GLU A 229 1.24 -7.59 61.21
N SER A 230 0.46 -6.53 61.30
CA SER A 230 0.64 -5.52 62.35
C SER A 230 0.02 -5.95 63.72
N ALA A 231 -0.88 -6.89 63.73
CA ALA A 231 -1.54 -7.38 64.92
C ALA A 231 -0.77 -8.53 65.62
N LYS A 232 0.38 -8.95 65.06
CA LYS A 232 1.21 -9.96 65.67
C LYS A 232 1.79 -9.46 66.99
N THR A 233 1.45 -10.12 68.12
CA THR A 233 1.92 -9.81 69.47
C THR A 233 3.22 -10.57 69.74
N ARG A 234 4.19 -9.89 70.37
CA ARG A 234 5.53 -10.43 70.69
C ARG A 234 5.51 -11.34 71.91
N ILE A 235 6.09 -12.49 71.80
CA ILE A 235 6.46 -13.33 72.94
C ILE A 235 7.89 -12.94 73.36
N ASP A 236 8.19 -12.97 74.66
CA ASP A 236 9.34 -12.50 75.41
C ASP A 236 10.66 -12.47 74.61
N VAL A 237 11.16 -11.25 74.38
CA VAL A 237 12.24 -10.99 73.39
C VAL A 237 13.48 -10.38 74.06
N SER A 238 13.59 -10.51 75.35
CA SER A 238 14.62 -9.83 76.16
C SER A 238 16.04 -10.07 75.67
N GLU A 239 16.32 -11.29 75.24
CA GLU A 239 17.66 -11.66 74.68
C GLU A 239 17.89 -11.11 73.27
N MET A 240 16.86 -11.03 72.47
CA MET A 240 16.91 -10.46 71.11
C MET A 240 16.93 -8.94 71.09
N GLU A 241 16.24 -8.31 72.07
CA GLU A 241 16.32 -6.84 72.23
C GLU A 241 17.73 -6.36 72.69
N LEU A 242 18.40 -7.17 73.51
CA LEU A 242 19.79 -6.93 73.86
C LEU A 242 20.72 -7.02 72.64
N GLY A 243 20.55 -8.07 71.82
CA GLY A 243 21.30 -8.19 70.58
C GLY A 243 21.01 -7.05 69.59
N LYS A 244 19.73 -6.68 69.45
CA LYS A 244 19.29 -5.51 68.64
C LYS A 244 19.95 -4.19 69.11
N SER A 245 20.02 -3.98 70.44
CA SER A 245 20.63 -2.79 71.02
C SER A 245 22.13 -2.70 70.69
N ALA A 246 22.85 -3.81 70.80
CA ALA A 246 24.28 -3.89 70.45
C ALA A 246 24.55 -3.59 68.97
N VAL A 247 23.72 -4.12 68.09
CA VAL A 247 23.81 -3.87 66.64
C VAL A 247 23.52 -2.38 66.31
N LEU A 248 22.55 -1.78 66.97
CA LEU A 248 22.19 -0.39 66.80
C LEU A 248 23.32 0.55 67.28
N GLU A 249 24.00 0.20 68.34
CA GLU A 249 25.14 0.96 68.85
C GLU A 249 26.32 0.91 67.86
N ARG A 250 26.57 -0.26 67.29
CA ARG A 250 27.60 -0.43 66.28
C ARG A 250 27.29 0.30 64.98
N LEU A 251 26.02 0.29 64.55
CA LEU A 251 25.58 1.08 63.38
C LEU A 251 25.81 2.57 63.56
N LYS A 252 25.54 3.14 64.75
CA LYS A 252 25.83 4.55 65.02
C LYS A 252 27.30 4.88 64.91
N GLU A 253 28.17 3.96 65.34
CA GLU A 253 29.62 4.15 65.24
C GLU A 253 30.11 4.12 63.78
N ILE A 254 29.57 3.20 62.99
CA ILE A 254 29.83 3.13 61.55
C ILE A 254 29.29 4.38 60.83
N GLU A 255 28.11 4.85 61.16
CA GLU A 255 27.54 6.06 60.59
C GLU A 255 28.41 7.29 60.83
N LYS A 256 28.99 7.38 62.04
CA LYS A 256 29.91 8.47 62.37
C LYS A 256 31.23 8.37 61.61
N GLN A 257 31.74 7.17 61.39
CA GLN A 257 32.93 6.93 60.57
C GLN A 257 32.65 7.13 59.08
N THR A 258 31.51 6.67 58.59
CA THR A 258 31.08 6.82 57.21
C THR A 258 30.85 8.30 56.88
N SER A 259 30.24 9.09 57.77
CA SER A 259 30.03 10.54 57.55
C SER A 259 31.34 11.32 57.37
N SER A 260 32.37 10.91 58.08
CA SER A 260 33.71 11.50 57.92
C SER A 260 34.37 11.16 56.61
N VAL A 261 34.26 9.89 56.19
CA VAL A 261 34.80 9.41 54.90
C VAL A 261 33.94 9.88 53.75
N GLN A 262 32.62 10.02 53.96
CA GLN A 262 31.67 10.51 52.94
C GLN A 262 32.01 11.96 52.54
N SER A 263 32.37 12.82 53.50
CA SER A 263 32.75 14.19 53.15
C SER A 263 34.03 14.28 52.28
N MET A 264 34.91 13.27 52.41
CA MET A 264 36.07 13.14 51.51
C MET A 264 35.70 12.55 50.17
N TYR A 265 34.74 11.62 50.15
CA TYR A 265 34.19 11.04 48.91
C TYR A 265 33.39 12.08 48.12
N ASP A 266 32.59 12.90 48.77
CA ASP A 266 31.83 13.97 48.14
C ASP A 266 32.75 14.96 47.40
N LYS A 267 33.89 15.29 48.00
CA LYS A 267 34.94 16.06 47.31
C LYS A 267 35.53 15.34 46.09
N GLN A 268 35.67 14.02 46.19
CA GLN A 268 36.10 13.19 45.06
C GLN A 268 35.05 13.20 43.96
N MET A 269 33.76 13.05 44.31
CA MET A 269 32.66 13.13 43.38
C MET A 269 32.55 14.49 42.69
N GLU A 270 32.76 15.58 43.47
CA GLU A 270 32.79 16.92 42.91
C GLU A 270 33.93 17.12 41.89
N LEU A 271 35.09 16.50 42.16
CA LEU A 271 36.20 16.47 41.23
C LEU A 271 35.84 15.63 39.98
N ALA A 272 35.19 14.48 40.16
CA ALA A 272 34.76 13.61 39.07
C ALA A 272 33.70 14.30 38.22
N ASP A 273 32.71 14.95 38.86
CA ASP A 273 31.69 15.73 38.18
C ASP A 273 32.32 16.90 37.40
N GLY A 274 33.31 17.58 38.02
CA GLY A 274 34.09 18.61 37.34
C GLY A 274 34.84 18.11 36.10
N VAL A 275 35.36 16.87 36.12
CA VAL A 275 35.94 16.23 34.93
C VAL A 275 34.86 15.95 33.88
N LEU A 276 33.70 15.46 34.33
CA LEU A 276 32.58 15.16 33.46
C LEU A 276 32.04 16.42 32.75
N GLN A 277 31.89 17.50 33.54
CA GLN A 277 31.46 18.80 33.00
C GLN A 277 32.45 19.36 31.96
N LEU A 278 33.76 19.20 32.22
CA LEU A 278 34.78 19.61 31.26
C LEU A 278 34.73 18.74 29.97
N LYS A 279 34.50 17.44 30.12
CA LYS A 279 34.28 16.53 28.95
C LYS A 279 33.02 16.88 28.17
N PHE A 280 31.93 17.25 28.87
CA PHE A 280 30.74 17.77 28.22
C PHE A 280 31.03 19.07 27.46
N LYS A 281 31.82 19.98 28.13
CA LYS A 281 32.20 21.24 27.49
C LYS A 281 33.03 21.03 26.22
N LEU A 282 33.91 20.01 26.19
CA LEU A 282 34.61 19.61 24.96
C LEU A 282 33.64 19.09 23.90
N SER A 283 32.69 18.29 24.37
CA SER A 283 31.64 17.76 23.47
C SER A 283 30.76 18.88 22.89
N ASP A 284 30.38 19.83 23.76
CA ASP A 284 29.60 21.01 23.35
C ASP A 284 30.38 21.89 22.37
N MET A 285 31.67 22.09 22.61
CA MET A 285 32.55 22.82 21.68
C MET A 285 32.65 22.10 20.32
N GLN A 286 32.74 20.79 20.34
CA GLN A 286 32.70 19.98 19.11
C GLN A 286 31.35 20.08 18.40
N ALA A 287 30.28 20.05 19.18
CA ALA A 287 28.92 20.21 18.66
C ALA A 287 28.69 21.61 18.06
N GLU A 288 29.16 22.66 18.77
CA GLU A 288 29.06 24.04 18.28
C GLU A 288 29.91 24.25 17.02
N ALA A 289 31.11 23.67 16.97
CA ALA A 289 31.96 23.72 15.78
C ALA A 289 31.30 23.00 14.57
N ASN A 290 30.58 21.95 14.86
CA ASN A 290 29.83 21.23 13.82
C ASN A 290 28.51 21.92 13.43
N LYS A 291 28.00 22.83 14.24
CA LYS A 291 26.68 23.42 14.10
C LYS A 291 26.44 24.05 12.73
N GLU A 292 27.35 24.84 12.21
CA GLU A 292 27.22 25.42 10.88
C GLU A 292 27.22 24.34 9.80
N LEU A 293 28.04 23.30 10.01
CA LEU A 293 28.10 22.14 9.12
C LEU A 293 26.77 21.37 9.13
N ASP A 294 26.24 21.13 10.33
CA ASP A 294 24.98 20.42 10.55
C ASP A 294 23.77 21.24 10.09
N GLU A 295 23.79 22.56 10.33
CA GLU A 295 22.75 23.46 9.82
C GLU A 295 22.76 23.48 8.29
N LYS A 296 23.95 23.55 7.68
CA LYS A 296 24.09 23.50 6.21
C LYS A 296 23.61 22.15 5.68
N ARG A 297 24.04 21.03 6.31
CA ARG A 297 23.59 19.70 5.94
C ARG A 297 22.09 19.53 6.11
N SER A 298 21.55 20.05 7.22
CA SER A 298 20.12 19.98 7.52
C SER A 298 19.30 20.82 6.53
N SER A 299 19.82 22.00 6.16
CA SER A 299 19.16 22.85 5.15
C SER A 299 19.10 22.20 3.78
N LEU A 300 20.21 21.56 3.38
CA LEU A 300 20.27 20.81 2.12
C LEU A 300 19.31 19.60 2.13
N LEU A 301 19.31 18.85 3.24
CA LEU A 301 18.37 17.74 3.44
C LEU A 301 16.92 18.21 3.42
N ARG A 302 16.61 19.34 4.06
CA ARG A 302 15.27 19.92 4.04
C ARG A 302 14.84 20.27 2.61
N THR A 303 15.73 20.94 1.89
CA THR A 303 15.48 21.29 0.48
C THR A 303 15.25 20.05 -0.38
N LYS A 304 16.04 19.00 -0.14
CA LYS A 304 15.85 17.70 -0.80
C LYS A 304 14.48 17.12 -0.51
N TYR A 305 14.08 17.03 0.79
CA TYR A 305 12.76 16.52 1.18
C TYR A 305 11.59 17.33 0.61
N GLU A 306 11.76 18.67 0.50
CA GLU A 306 10.76 19.52 -0.13
C GLU A 306 10.60 19.19 -1.63
N LEU A 307 11.73 18.93 -2.30
CA LEU A 307 11.73 18.53 -3.71
C LEU A 307 11.16 17.11 -3.92
N GLU A 308 11.50 16.16 -3.04
CA GLU A 308 10.93 14.82 -3.03
C GLU A 308 9.41 14.85 -2.82
N SER A 309 8.94 15.71 -1.91
CA SER A 309 7.51 15.93 -1.70
C SER A 309 6.83 16.52 -2.94
N LYS A 310 7.52 17.42 -3.66
CA LYS A 310 7.01 17.98 -4.93
C LYS A 310 6.92 16.91 -6.01
N ILE A 311 7.92 16.02 -6.09
CA ILE A 311 7.86 14.87 -7.02
C ILE A 311 6.63 14.04 -6.72
N LYS A 312 6.42 13.67 -5.44
CA LYS A 312 5.27 12.87 -5.03
C LYS A 312 3.94 13.53 -5.37
N THR A 313 3.85 14.85 -5.19
CA THR A 313 2.67 15.61 -5.58
C THR A 313 2.46 15.61 -7.10
N LYS A 314 3.57 15.76 -7.84
CA LYS A 314 3.52 15.69 -9.31
C LYS A 314 3.10 14.31 -9.79
N GLU A 315 3.57 13.25 -9.16
CA GLU A 315 3.18 11.87 -9.46
C GLU A 315 1.69 11.62 -9.22
N LEU A 316 1.16 12.18 -8.13
CA LEU A 316 -0.27 12.11 -7.86
C LEU A 316 -1.09 12.84 -8.93
N ASN A 317 -0.62 14.03 -9.34
CA ASN A 317 -1.29 14.80 -10.37
C ASN A 317 -1.20 14.13 -11.74
N ILE A 318 -0.04 13.58 -12.07
CA ILE A 318 0.18 12.75 -13.26
C ILE A 318 -0.83 11.60 -13.25
N SER A 319 -0.84 10.81 -12.18
CA SER A 319 -1.74 9.67 -12.04
C SER A 319 -3.23 10.05 -12.08
N ALA A 320 -3.58 11.21 -11.51
CA ALA A 320 -4.94 11.72 -11.58
C ALA A 320 -5.33 12.08 -13.03
N THR A 321 -4.42 12.77 -13.74
CA THR A 321 -4.63 13.13 -15.15
C THR A 321 -4.72 11.88 -16.03
N GLU A 322 -3.84 10.90 -15.76
CA GLU A 322 -3.86 9.59 -16.39
C GLU A 322 -5.20 8.87 -16.18
N ASN A 323 -5.69 8.82 -14.95
CA ASN A 323 -6.96 8.18 -14.64
C ASN A 323 -8.17 8.86 -15.32
N GLU A 324 -8.13 10.16 -15.49
CA GLU A 324 -9.20 10.89 -16.18
C GLU A 324 -9.20 10.56 -17.68
N ILE A 325 -8.03 10.46 -18.30
CA ILE A 325 -7.91 10.01 -19.69
C ILE A 325 -8.52 8.61 -19.86
N ILE A 326 -8.15 7.69 -18.97
CA ILE A 326 -8.69 6.31 -18.96
C ILE A 326 -10.20 6.29 -18.80
N ARG A 327 -10.76 7.15 -17.95
CA ARG A 327 -12.20 7.27 -17.77
C ARG A 327 -12.88 7.69 -19.07
N LEU A 328 -12.35 8.75 -19.68
CA LEU A 328 -12.88 9.26 -20.94
C LEU A 328 -12.80 8.19 -22.07
N GLU A 329 -11.72 7.42 -22.12
CA GLU A 329 -11.57 6.32 -23.06
C GLU A 329 -12.61 5.21 -22.86
N LYS A 330 -12.88 4.87 -21.59
CA LYS A 330 -13.91 3.88 -21.23
C LYS A 330 -15.31 4.37 -21.60
N ASP A 331 -15.59 5.64 -21.36
CA ASP A 331 -16.87 6.22 -21.74
C ASP A 331 -17.05 6.21 -23.26
N ASN A 332 -15.98 6.53 -24.00
CA ASN A 332 -15.98 6.45 -25.45
C ASN A 332 -16.24 5.03 -25.98
N ALA A 333 -15.63 4.02 -25.37
CA ALA A 333 -15.90 2.65 -25.72
C ALA A 333 -17.36 2.25 -25.43
N SER A 334 -17.91 2.71 -24.29
CA SER A 334 -19.33 2.52 -23.98
C SER A 334 -20.24 3.19 -25.03
N PHE A 335 -19.87 4.41 -25.41
CA PHE A 335 -20.65 5.14 -26.43
C PHE A 335 -20.56 4.48 -27.81
N GLU A 336 -19.37 4.00 -28.20
CA GLU A 336 -19.22 3.26 -29.47
C GLU A 336 -20.05 1.96 -29.48
N ALA A 337 -20.11 1.24 -28.35
CA ALA A 337 -20.95 0.07 -28.21
C ALA A 337 -22.46 0.39 -28.37
N LYS A 338 -22.89 1.48 -27.71
CA LYS A 338 -24.26 1.94 -27.80
C LYS A 338 -24.62 2.39 -29.23
N LYS A 339 -23.69 3.07 -29.89
CA LYS A 339 -23.81 3.52 -31.26
C LYS A 339 -23.89 2.32 -32.23
N ALA A 340 -23.06 1.29 -32.05
CA ALA A 340 -23.12 0.06 -32.84
C ALA A 340 -24.50 -0.61 -32.73
N LYS A 341 -25.05 -0.64 -31.49
CA LYS A 341 -26.40 -1.13 -31.26
C LYS A 341 -27.44 -0.31 -32.03
N LYS A 342 -27.32 1.02 -31.98
CA LYS A 342 -28.24 1.91 -32.72
C LYS A 342 -28.16 1.70 -34.24
N VAL A 343 -26.94 1.48 -34.77
CA VAL A 343 -26.78 1.16 -36.20
C VAL A 343 -27.41 -0.17 -36.53
N SER A 344 -27.31 -1.17 -35.65
CA SER A 344 -27.99 -2.46 -35.85
C SER A 344 -29.51 -2.33 -35.79
N GLU A 345 -30.04 -1.59 -34.80
CA GLU A 345 -31.47 -1.26 -34.67
C GLU A 345 -31.97 -0.56 -35.94
N TRP A 346 -31.22 0.42 -36.43
CA TRP A 346 -31.52 1.15 -37.65
C TRP A 346 -31.60 0.22 -38.86
N LYS A 347 -30.59 -0.66 -39.04
CA LYS A 347 -30.56 -1.61 -40.15
C LYS A 347 -31.77 -2.56 -40.10
N ASN A 348 -32.10 -3.03 -38.89
CA ASN A 348 -33.24 -3.93 -38.72
C ASN A 348 -34.57 -3.25 -39.09
N ILE A 349 -34.77 -2.02 -38.59
CA ILE A 349 -35.99 -1.27 -38.88
C ILE A 349 -36.03 -0.88 -40.37
N ASN A 350 -34.89 -0.47 -40.92
CA ASN A 350 -34.81 -0.13 -42.34
C ASN A 350 -35.12 -1.32 -43.25
N ALA A 351 -34.73 -2.52 -42.83
CA ALA A 351 -35.01 -3.74 -43.56
C ALA A 351 -36.46 -4.24 -43.42
N MET A 352 -37.21 -3.69 -42.44
CA MET A 352 -38.61 -4.11 -42.28
C MET A 352 -39.42 -3.74 -43.49
N LYS A 353 -40.11 -4.66 -43.97
CA LYS A 353 -41.08 -4.50 -45.06
C LYS A 353 -42.48 -4.64 -44.50
N PHE A 354 -43.37 -3.94 -45.09
CA PHE A 354 -44.76 -4.07 -44.71
C PHE A 354 -45.25 -5.49 -45.02
N ASP A 355 -45.86 -6.12 -44.04
CA ASP A 355 -46.43 -7.46 -44.20
C ASP A 355 -47.78 -7.32 -44.84
N GLU A 356 -47.81 -7.65 -46.10
CA GLU A 356 -49.04 -7.61 -46.92
C GLU A 356 -50.13 -8.55 -46.39
N SER A 357 -49.75 -9.57 -45.61
CA SER A 357 -50.74 -10.44 -44.98
C SER A 357 -51.59 -9.71 -43.91
N SER A 358 -51.08 -8.60 -43.36
CA SER A 358 -51.78 -7.77 -42.39
C SER A 358 -52.96 -6.98 -43.00
N THR A 359 -53.02 -6.88 -44.32
CA THR A 359 -54.15 -6.25 -45.04
C THR A 359 -55.31 -7.19 -45.26
N ILE A 360 -55.22 -8.45 -44.85
CA ILE A 360 -56.27 -9.45 -44.93
C ILE A 360 -56.95 -9.56 -43.55
N CYS A 361 -58.27 -9.58 -43.53
CA CYS A 361 -59.01 -9.78 -42.30
C CYS A 361 -58.82 -11.19 -41.72
N GLN A 362 -58.25 -11.32 -40.55
CA GLN A 362 -57.98 -12.61 -39.89
C GLN A 362 -59.24 -13.39 -39.53
N TYR A 363 -60.42 -12.75 -39.53
CA TYR A 363 -61.71 -13.40 -39.19
C TYR A 363 -62.51 -13.87 -40.41
N CYS A 364 -62.41 -13.14 -41.53
CA CYS A 364 -63.22 -13.50 -42.73
C CYS A 364 -62.39 -13.76 -43.97
N GLY A 365 -61.05 -13.60 -43.92
CA GLY A 365 -60.18 -13.92 -45.07
C GLY A 365 -60.30 -12.96 -46.27
N GLN A 366 -61.01 -11.87 -46.13
CA GLN A 366 -61.15 -10.86 -47.19
C GLN A 366 -60.14 -9.74 -47.02
N ASP A 367 -59.68 -9.19 -48.10
CA ASP A 367 -58.81 -8.04 -48.12
C ASP A 367 -59.54 -6.83 -47.53
N PHE A 368 -58.86 -5.98 -46.75
CA PHE A 368 -59.40 -4.74 -46.33
C PHE A 368 -59.62 -3.80 -47.53
N PRO A 369 -60.59 -2.86 -47.46
CA PRO A 369 -60.78 -1.88 -48.53
C PRO A 369 -59.46 -1.18 -48.85
N GLU A 370 -59.24 -0.89 -50.10
CA GLU A 370 -57.96 -0.37 -50.62
C GLU A 370 -57.51 0.93 -49.88
N GLU A 371 -58.44 1.80 -49.49
CA GLU A 371 -58.13 2.98 -48.66
C GLU A 371 -57.58 2.59 -47.29
N ARG A 372 -58.11 1.54 -46.66
CA ARG A 372 -57.67 1.09 -45.34
C ARG A 372 -56.32 0.35 -45.43
N ALA A 373 -56.15 -0.47 -46.45
CA ALA A 373 -54.87 -1.16 -46.70
C ALA A 373 -53.75 -0.17 -47.02
N ASN A 374 -54.08 0.87 -47.81
CA ASN A 374 -53.13 1.94 -48.10
C ASN A 374 -52.81 2.78 -46.82
N GLY A 375 -53.84 3.06 -45.99
CA GLY A 375 -53.62 3.74 -44.70
C GLY A 375 -52.68 2.95 -43.78
N MET A 376 -52.80 1.65 -43.72
CA MET A 376 -51.91 0.77 -42.94
C MET A 376 -50.47 0.78 -43.48
N LYS A 377 -50.30 0.76 -44.80
CA LYS A 377 -49.00 0.90 -45.45
C LYS A 377 -48.37 2.28 -45.15
N ILE A 378 -49.15 3.33 -45.30
CA ILE A 378 -48.65 4.68 -45.00
C ILE A 378 -48.27 4.80 -43.54
N SER A 379 -49.14 4.35 -42.62
CA SER A 379 -48.83 4.38 -41.17
C SER A 379 -47.57 3.58 -40.84
N PHE A 380 -47.38 2.43 -41.44
CA PHE A 380 -46.15 1.63 -41.26
C PHE A 380 -44.90 2.39 -41.74
N GLU A 381 -44.99 3.00 -42.94
CA GLU A 381 -43.86 3.73 -43.50
C GLU A 381 -43.55 5.02 -42.66
N GLU A 382 -44.59 5.69 -42.18
CA GLU A 382 -44.43 6.83 -41.30
C GLU A 382 -43.81 6.43 -39.96
N GLU A 383 -44.30 5.35 -39.35
CA GLU A 383 -43.75 4.83 -38.09
C GLU A 383 -42.31 4.36 -38.26
N LYS A 384 -42.03 3.63 -39.33
CA LYS A 384 -40.69 3.19 -39.71
C LYS A 384 -39.78 4.39 -39.90
N LYS A 385 -40.21 5.40 -40.64
CA LYS A 385 -39.45 6.67 -40.83
C LYS A 385 -39.17 7.35 -39.52
N LYS A 386 -40.17 7.53 -38.67
CA LYS A 386 -40.04 8.18 -37.35
C LYS A 386 -39.04 7.42 -36.45
N ASN A 387 -39.12 6.09 -36.48
CA ASN A 387 -38.18 5.26 -35.72
C ASN A 387 -36.74 5.38 -36.25
N LEU A 388 -36.56 5.40 -37.57
CA LEU A 388 -35.27 5.60 -38.21
C LEU A 388 -34.68 7.00 -37.88
N GLU A 389 -35.51 8.02 -37.94
CA GLU A 389 -35.09 9.39 -37.59
C GLU A 389 -34.65 9.48 -36.12
N ARG A 390 -35.42 8.87 -35.21
CA ARG A 390 -35.09 8.86 -33.78
C ARG A 390 -33.76 8.12 -33.55
N ILE A 391 -33.59 6.92 -34.14
CA ILE A 391 -32.36 6.14 -33.93
C ILE A 391 -31.15 6.85 -34.57
N THR A 392 -31.37 7.52 -35.67
CA THR A 392 -30.32 8.34 -36.31
C THR A 392 -29.93 9.51 -35.41
N ALA A 393 -30.91 10.17 -34.79
CA ALA A 393 -30.65 11.24 -33.84
C ALA A 393 -29.86 10.76 -32.62
N ASP A 394 -30.31 9.63 -32.04
CA ASP A 394 -29.57 9.00 -30.90
C ASP A 394 -28.13 8.64 -31.28
N GLY A 395 -27.95 8.03 -32.46
CA GLY A 395 -26.64 7.62 -32.98
C GLY A 395 -25.70 8.81 -33.21
N MET A 396 -26.27 9.95 -33.67
CA MET A 396 -25.48 11.17 -33.87
C MET A 396 -25.12 11.84 -32.54
N ALA A 397 -26.03 11.82 -31.56
CA ALA A 397 -25.73 12.33 -30.24
C ALA A 397 -24.53 11.60 -29.60
N LEU A 398 -24.52 10.28 -29.68
CA LEU A 398 -23.39 9.45 -29.20
C LEU A 398 -22.08 9.77 -29.95
N LYS A 399 -22.15 10.01 -31.27
CA LYS A 399 -20.97 10.40 -32.05
C LYS A 399 -20.37 11.72 -31.53
N ASN A 400 -21.21 12.70 -31.22
CA ASN A 400 -20.73 13.99 -30.72
C ASN A 400 -20.03 13.87 -29.36
N SER A 401 -20.62 13.09 -28.42
CA SER A 401 -19.98 12.87 -27.12
C SER A 401 -18.61 12.19 -27.23
N ILE A 402 -18.44 11.31 -28.20
CA ILE A 402 -17.16 10.68 -28.50
C ILE A 402 -16.12 11.71 -28.98
N GLU A 403 -16.54 12.69 -29.77
CA GLU A 403 -15.65 13.71 -30.31
C GLU A 403 -15.19 14.68 -29.19
N GLU A 404 -16.12 15.15 -28.37
CA GLU A 404 -15.82 15.99 -27.21
C GLU A 404 -14.79 15.33 -26.27
N ASN A 405 -15.01 14.07 -25.96
CA ASN A 405 -14.08 13.33 -25.12
C ASN A 405 -12.69 13.18 -25.76
N LYS A 406 -12.61 13.06 -27.08
CA LYS A 406 -11.31 12.96 -27.78
C LYS A 406 -10.50 14.25 -27.71
N GLU A 407 -11.18 15.38 -27.86
CA GLU A 407 -10.53 16.68 -27.71
C GLU A 407 -9.99 16.87 -26.29
N GLU A 408 -10.78 16.49 -25.29
CA GLU A 408 -10.37 16.58 -23.90
C GLU A 408 -9.18 15.65 -23.58
N ILE A 409 -9.17 14.43 -24.12
CA ILE A 409 -8.04 13.50 -23.97
C ILE A 409 -6.76 14.11 -24.53
N SER A 410 -6.84 14.72 -25.71
CA SER A 410 -5.66 15.33 -26.31
C SER A 410 -5.09 16.48 -25.48
N TYR A 411 -5.95 17.32 -24.94
CA TYR A 411 -5.55 18.39 -24.02
C TYR A 411 -4.87 17.83 -22.76
N LEU A 412 -5.47 16.79 -22.16
CA LEU A 412 -4.91 16.17 -20.97
C LEU A 412 -3.56 15.50 -21.23
N GLN A 413 -3.34 14.96 -22.42
CA GLN A 413 -2.07 14.35 -22.81
C GLN A 413 -0.94 15.39 -22.95
N GLU A 414 -1.20 16.54 -23.55
CA GLU A 414 -0.22 17.63 -23.63
C GLU A 414 0.16 18.13 -22.23
N LYS A 415 -0.84 18.30 -21.37
CA LYS A 415 -0.65 18.67 -19.96
C LYS A 415 0.21 17.65 -19.22
N LEU A 416 0.00 16.37 -19.49
CA LEU A 416 0.73 15.27 -18.88
C LEU A 416 2.22 15.31 -19.26
N GLU A 417 2.50 15.56 -20.53
CA GLU A 417 3.90 15.69 -21.01
C GLU A 417 4.64 16.83 -20.30
N GLY A 418 3.95 17.96 -20.10
CA GLY A 418 4.50 19.08 -19.33
C GLY A 418 4.87 18.68 -17.90
N MET A 419 3.98 17.95 -17.23
CA MET A 419 4.21 17.51 -15.86
C MET A 419 5.37 16.50 -15.75
N HIS A 420 5.57 15.66 -16.77
CA HIS A 420 6.72 14.75 -16.80
C HIS A 420 8.05 15.48 -16.93
N LYS A 421 8.13 16.50 -17.79
CA LYS A 421 9.33 17.33 -17.93
C LYS A 421 9.70 18.05 -16.64
N GLU A 422 8.69 18.61 -15.96
CA GLU A 422 8.91 19.26 -14.66
C GLU A 422 9.38 18.30 -13.58
N LYS A 423 8.82 17.08 -13.56
CA LYS A 423 9.25 16.04 -12.64
C LYS A 423 10.72 15.67 -12.84
N GLU A 424 11.15 15.52 -14.09
CA GLU A 424 12.53 15.15 -14.39
C GLU A 424 13.52 16.24 -13.97
N SER A 425 13.20 17.51 -14.23
CA SER A 425 14.02 18.63 -13.77
C SER A 425 14.16 18.68 -12.23
N ILE A 426 13.12 18.30 -11.50
CA ILE A 426 13.20 18.23 -10.05
C ILE A 426 14.10 17.07 -9.59
N LYS A 427 14.09 15.94 -10.31
CA LYS A 427 14.98 14.81 -10.02
C LYS A 427 16.47 15.17 -10.19
N GLU A 428 16.80 15.80 -11.32
CA GLU A 428 18.17 16.27 -11.56
C GLU A 428 18.65 17.14 -10.39
N ARG A 429 17.75 18.01 -9.90
CA ARG A 429 18.10 18.89 -8.77
C ARG A 429 18.30 18.12 -7.46
N ILE A 430 17.58 17.04 -7.26
CA ILE A 430 17.78 16.16 -6.09
C ILE A 430 19.14 15.46 -6.16
N GLU A 431 19.54 14.98 -7.35
CA GLU A 431 20.84 14.33 -7.56
C GLU A 431 22.01 15.29 -7.29
N GLU A 432 21.89 16.56 -7.72
CA GLU A 432 22.87 17.58 -7.39
C GLU A 432 23.01 17.79 -5.88
N LEU A 433 21.87 17.86 -5.17
CA LEU A 433 21.86 18.02 -3.71
C LEU A 433 22.47 16.80 -3.00
N ASP A 434 22.22 15.59 -3.51
CA ASP A 434 22.83 14.38 -2.96
C ASP A 434 24.35 14.37 -3.10
N ALA A 435 24.85 14.81 -4.25
CA ALA A 435 26.28 14.96 -4.48
C ALA A 435 26.90 16.01 -3.56
N GLU A 436 26.19 17.13 -3.34
CA GLU A 436 26.65 18.20 -2.44
C GLU A 436 26.70 17.69 -0.98
N ILE A 437 25.65 17.02 -0.52
CA ILE A 437 25.60 16.45 0.83
C ILE A 437 26.68 15.38 1.04
N ALA A 438 26.92 14.53 0.03
CA ALA A 438 27.93 13.48 0.09
C ALA A 438 29.36 14.03 0.14
N SER A 439 29.59 15.22 -0.42
CA SER A 439 30.89 15.87 -0.41
C SER A 439 31.25 16.58 0.92
N MET A 440 30.28 16.72 1.82
CA MET A 440 30.49 17.43 3.07
C MET A 440 31.31 16.60 4.07
N PRO A 441 32.25 17.19 4.76
CA PRO A 441 33.03 16.50 5.77
C PRO A 441 32.12 16.01 6.93
N SER A 442 32.51 14.93 7.56
CA SER A 442 31.73 14.34 8.67
C SER A 442 31.77 15.18 9.96
N SER A 443 32.86 15.91 10.18
CA SER A 443 33.02 16.74 11.35
C SER A 443 34.14 17.78 11.14
N VAL A 444 34.10 18.81 11.93
CA VAL A 444 35.15 19.82 11.99
C VAL A 444 36.16 19.39 13.06
N ASP A 445 37.43 19.31 12.70
CA ASP A 445 38.47 19.00 13.70
C ASP A 445 38.84 20.29 14.46
N ILE A 446 38.59 20.27 15.77
CA ILE A 446 38.90 21.38 16.68
C ILE A 446 40.01 21.05 17.69
N SER A 447 40.62 19.84 17.58
CA SER A 447 41.61 19.36 18.56
C SER A 447 42.83 20.28 18.71
N GLU A 448 43.18 21.04 17.69
CA GLU A 448 44.31 21.96 17.69
C GLU A 448 43.99 23.38 18.23
N THR A 449 42.74 23.65 18.58
CA THR A 449 42.34 24.97 19.11
C THR A 449 42.88 25.19 20.53
N ALA A 450 43.29 26.41 20.85
CA ALA A 450 43.82 26.76 22.16
C ALA A 450 42.84 26.43 23.31
N ASN A 451 41.55 26.66 23.08
CA ASN A 451 40.51 26.36 24.07
C ASN A 451 40.33 24.86 24.31
N TYR A 452 40.44 24.04 23.28
CA TYR A 452 40.35 22.57 23.38
C TYR A 452 41.51 22.05 24.23
N LYS A 453 42.74 22.43 23.88
CA LYS A 453 43.97 22.05 24.62
C LYS A 453 43.96 22.52 26.09
N GLU A 454 43.42 23.71 26.37
CA GLU A 454 43.32 24.20 27.76
C GLU A 454 42.30 23.35 28.57
N ILE A 455 41.17 23.01 28.01
CA ILE A 455 40.20 22.17 28.73
C ILE A 455 40.76 20.75 28.91
N GLU A 456 41.44 20.22 27.92
CA GLU A 456 42.10 18.90 27.98
C GLU A 456 43.14 18.87 29.10
N ARG A 457 43.97 19.92 29.23
CA ARG A 457 44.92 20.07 30.33
C ARG A 457 44.22 20.13 31.71
N GLN A 458 43.08 20.82 31.81
CA GLN A 458 42.31 20.88 33.06
C GLN A 458 41.69 19.51 33.40
N ILE A 459 41.28 18.74 32.41
CA ILE A 459 40.81 17.36 32.61
C ILE A 459 41.96 16.52 33.18
N GLU A 460 43.12 16.57 32.55
CA GLU A 460 44.30 15.81 32.96
C GLU A 460 44.71 16.12 34.40
N GLU A 461 44.77 17.40 34.76
CA GLU A 461 45.09 17.83 36.15
C GLU A 461 44.05 17.29 37.15
N LYS A 462 42.77 17.39 36.85
CA LYS A 462 41.71 16.87 37.73
C LYS A 462 41.69 15.33 37.78
N GLU A 463 42.00 14.63 36.70
CA GLU A 463 42.12 13.15 36.66
C GLU A 463 43.32 12.67 37.49
N VAL A 464 44.44 13.40 37.53
CA VAL A 464 45.57 13.10 38.41
C VAL A 464 45.14 13.18 39.87
N HIS A 465 44.42 14.24 40.27
CA HIS A 465 43.85 14.39 41.61
C HIS A 465 42.82 13.29 41.93
N LEU A 466 41.99 12.96 41.00
CA LEU A 466 40.99 11.91 41.15
C LEU A 466 41.63 10.53 41.35
N ASN A 467 42.76 10.25 40.67
CA ASN A 467 43.49 9.00 40.81
C ASN A 467 44.21 8.88 42.18
N GLN A 468 44.56 10.01 42.79
CA GLN A 468 45.12 10.03 44.14
C GLN A 468 44.08 9.71 45.23
N CYS A 469 42.78 9.89 44.91
CA CYS A 469 41.68 9.67 45.85
C CYS A 469 41.05 8.26 45.78
N LYS A 470 41.61 7.33 45.03
CA LYS A 470 41.00 5.96 44.82
C LYS A 470 40.84 5.15 46.13
N THR A 471 41.53 5.47 47.18
CA THR A 471 41.48 4.76 48.47
C THR A 471 40.19 5.03 49.29
N PHE A 472 39.48 6.13 49.05
CA PHE A 472 38.26 6.47 49.82
C PHE A 472 37.04 5.63 49.39
N SER A 473 36.90 5.35 48.09
CA SER A 473 35.82 4.48 47.57
C SER A 473 35.85 3.07 48.17
N ASP A 474 37.03 2.53 48.38
CA ASP A 474 37.17 1.17 48.95
C ASP A 474 36.89 1.17 50.46
N SER A 475 37.22 2.23 51.18
CA SER A 475 36.86 2.39 52.58
C SER A 475 35.35 2.55 52.80
N ILE A 476 34.68 3.33 51.95
CA ILE A 476 33.21 3.44 51.94
C ILE A 476 32.56 2.10 51.66
N LYS A 477 33.05 1.35 50.66
CA LYS A 477 32.55 -0.01 50.37
C LYS A 477 32.70 -0.98 51.51
N VAL A 478 33.76 -0.83 52.32
CA VAL A 478 33.97 -1.68 53.51
C VAL A 478 32.93 -1.31 54.56
N PHE A 479 32.73 -0.01 54.83
CA PHE A 479 31.72 0.47 55.79
C PHE A 479 30.30 0.18 55.31
N ASP A 480 30.01 0.33 54.04
CA ASP A 480 28.70 -0.02 53.47
C ASP A 480 28.42 -1.53 53.58
N LYS A 481 29.46 -2.37 53.38
CA LYS A 481 29.31 -3.80 53.60
C LYS A 481 29.02 -4.13 55.07
N GLU A 482 29.82 -3.53 55.98
CA GLU A 482 29.64 -3.74 57.42
C GLU A 482 28.27 -3.18 57.87
N LYS A 483 27.86 -2.01 57.36
CA LYS A 483 26.54 -1.42 57.57
C LYS A 483 25.44 -2.36 57.05
N THR A 484 25.62 -2.86 55.83
CA THR A 484 24.65 -3.81 55.21
C THR A 484 24.51 -5.11 56.00
N GLU A 485 25.63 -5.62 56.53
CA GLU A 485 25.61 -6.80 57.37
C GLU A 485 24.94 -6.54 58.72
N LEU A 486 25.24 -5.42 59.37
CA LEU A 486 24.60 -5.01 60.64
C LEU A 486 23.11 -4.67 60.44
N GLU A 487 22.75 -4.01 59.35
CA GLU A 487 21.34 -3.78 59.00
C GLU A 487 20.61 -5.08 58.70
N ARG A 488 21.30 -6.09 58.13
CA ARG A 488 20.75 -7.42 57.95
C ARG A 488 20.56 -8.13 59.31
N GLU A 489 21.52 -7.99 60.18
CA GLU A 489 21.45 -8.50 61.53
C GLU A 489 20.35 -7.81 62.35
N LEU A 490 20.22 -6.51 62.22
CA LEU A 490 19.15 -5.73 62.83
C LEU A 490 17.77 -6.22 62.33
N ARG A 491 17.65 -6.33 61.03
CA ARG A 491 16.41 -6.87 60.41
C ARG A 491 16.14 -8.32 60.85
N ARG A 492 17.17 -9.12 61.04
CA ARG A 492 17.04 -10.45 61.57
C ARG A 492 16.48 -10.44 62.98
N TYR A 493 17.05 -9.61 63.88
CA TYR A 493 16.51 -9.44 65.24
C TYR A 493 15.09 -8.90 65.21
N GLU A 494 14.80 -7.93 64.40
CA GLU A 494 13.46 -7.38 64.21
C GLU A 494 12.47 -8.41 63.61
N SER A 495 12.94 -9.21 62.66
CA SER A 495 12.13 -10.31 62.11
C SER A 495 11.87 -11.42 63.12
N GLU A 496 12.88 -11.77 63.90
CA GLU A 496 12.71 -12.81 64.94
C GLU A 496 11.86 -12.33 66.12
N ILE A 497 12.00 -11.08 66.49
CA ILE A 497 11.11 -10.44 67.47
C ILE A 497 9.66 -10.42 66.93
N ALA A 498 9.48 -10.13 65.65
CA ALA A 498 8.14 -10.16 65.03
C ALA A 498 7.58 -11.59 64.82
N LYS A 499 8.44 -12.57 64.55
CA LYS A 499 8.05 -13.96 64.44
C LYS A 499 7.68 -14.64 65.77
N ALA A 500 8.19 -14.14 66.86
CA ALA A 500 7.91 -14.60 68.20
C ALA A 500 6.53 -14.14 68.73
N SER A 501 5.83 -13.36 68.00
CA SER A 501 4.45 -13.00 68.29
C SER A 501 3.49 -14.11 67.84
N ASN A 502 2.63 -14.51 68.73
CA ASN A 502 1.66 -15.56 68.75
C ASN A 502 0.73 -15.68 67.52
N ASP A 503 1.21 -16.26 66.40
CA ASP A 503 0.49 -16.03 65.18
C ASP A 503 0.45 -17.19 64.19
N ASP A 504 0.53 -18.43 64.59
CA ASP A 504 0.25 -19.55 63.70
C ASP A 504 -1.16 -19.38 63.02
N ALA A 505 -2.12 -18.85 63.78
CA ALA A 505 -3.46 -18.59 63.21
C ALA A 505 -3.51 -17.35 62.30
N ILE A 506 -2.68 -16.31 62.56
CA ILE A 506 -2.55 -15.12 61.73
C ILE A 506 -1.79 -15.48 60.47
N ASP A 507 -0.74 -16.30 60.56
CA ASP A 507 0.03 -16.77 59.42
C ASP A 507 -0.83 -17.65 58.49
N GLU A 508 -1.69 -18.48 59.07
CA GLU A 508 -2.64 -19.27 58.30
C GLU A 508 -3.67 -18.37 57.57
N GLN A 509 -4.17 -17.33 58.21
CA GLN A 509 -5.07 -16.36 57.58
C GLN A 509 -4.35 -15.53 56.50
N ILE A 510 -3.11 -15.12 56.73
CA ILE A 510 -2.29 -14.42 55.74
C ILE A 510 -2.01 -15.34 54.55
N ALA A 511 -1.72 -16.62 54.80
CA ALA A 511 -1.51 -17.61 53.74
C ALA A 511 -2.76 -17.76 52.86
N GLN A 512 -3.93 -17.87 53.46
CA GLN A 512 -5.23 -17.94 52.72
C GLN A 512 -5.52 -16.68 51.91
N LEU A 513 -5.18 -15.49 52.45
CA LEU A 513 -5.38 -14.24 51.74
C LEU A 513 -4.37 -14.08 50.56
N ARG A 514 -3.14 -14.55 50.75
CA ARG A 514 -2.11 -14.58 49.68
C ARG A 514 -2.49 -15.60 48.59
N GLU A 515 -3.04 -16.73 48.97
CA GLU A 515 -3.54 -17.72 48.02
C GLU A 515 -4.60 -17.12 47.09
N LYS A 516 -5.57 -16.38 47.66
CA LYS A 516 -6.58 -15.66 46.88
C LYS A 516 -5.97 -14.60 45.99
N GLN A 517 -4.93 -13.90 46.42
CA GLN A 517 -4.21 -12.95 45.59
C GLN A 517 -3.53 -13.65 44.42
N MET A 518 -2.84 -14.75 44.67
CA MET A 518 -2.21 -15.56 43.65
C MET A 518 -3.24 -16.14 42.65
N GLU A 519 -4.42 -16.55 43.10
CA GLU A 519 -5.50 -17.00 42.22
C GLU A 519 -5.94 -15.90 41.23
N TYR A 520 -6.08 -14.65 41.71
CA TYR A 520 -6.37 -13.51 40.81
C TYR A 520 -5.24 -13.26 39.82
N GLU A 521 -3.99 -13.21 40.28
CA GLU A 521 -2.81 -12.98 39.46
C GLU A 521 -2.64 -14.10 38.44
N GLN A 522 -2.85 -15.36 38.83
CA GLN A 522 -2.82 -16.49 37.89
C GLN A 522 -3.94 -16.40 36.86
N SER A 523 -5.14 -16.04 37.28
CA SER A 523 -6.29 -15.91 36.39
C SER A 523 -6.08 -14.76 35.37
N ILE A 524 -5.45 -13.68 35.81
CA ILE A 524 -5.04 -12.57 34.91
C ILE A 524 -4.00 -13.08 33.91
N ALA A 525 -2.94 -13.74 34.40
CA ALA A 525 -1.87 -14.27 33.57
C ALA A 525 -2.38 -15.30 32.55
N ASP A 526 -3.33 -16.16 32.95
CA ASP A 526 -3.94 -17.14 32.07
C ASP A 526 -4.74 -16.47 30.94
N CYS A 527 -5.55 -15.44 31.27
CA CYS A 527 -6.27 -14.68 30.25
C CYS A 527 -5.31 -13.92 29.32
N GLU A 528 -4.29 -13.27 29.88
CA GLU A 528 -3.28 -12.55 29.10
C GLU A 528 -2.49 -13.49 28.18
N ASN A 529 -2.13 -14.67 28.70
CA ASN A 529 -1.46 -15.69 27.91
C ASN A 529 -2.31 -16.15 26.70
N ILE A 530 -3.60 -16.36 26.90
CA ILE A 530 -4.50 -16.73 25.79
C ILE A 530 -4.62 -15.59 24.79
N LEU A 531 -4.74 -14.34 25.26
CA LEU A 531 -4.79 -13.17 24.38
C LEU A 531 -3.47 -12.99 23.60
N GLU A 532 -2.35 -13.30 24.22
CA GLU A 532 -1.05 -13.31 23.53
C GLU A 532 -0.95 -14.43 22.49
N GLN A 533 -1.47 -15.64 22.82
CA GLN A 533 -1.57 -16.73 21.86
C GLN A 533 -2.46 -16.34 20.66
N ILE A 534 -3.53 -15.59 20.86
CA ILE A 534 -4.37 -15.05 19.77
C ILE A 534 -3.58 -14.12 18.88
N LYS A 535 -2.74 -13.25 19.45
CA LYS A 535 -1.86 -12.39 18.65
C LYS A 535 -0.86 -13.20 17.83
N ILE A 536 -0.29 -14.25 18.43
CA ILE A 536 0.62 -15.17 17.73
C ILE A 536 -0.09 -15.82 16.54
N ILE A 537 -1.31 -16.35 16.75
CA ILE A 537 -2.09 -16.96 15.66
C ILE A 537 -2.39 -15.95 14.56
N ASN A 538 -2.88 -14.76 14.92
CA ASN A 538 -3.15 -13.71 13.94
C ASN A 538 -1.89 -13.34 13.16
N ARG A 539 -0.77 -13.23 13.85
CA ARG A 539 0.52 -12.95 13.22
C ARG A 539 0.95 -14.08 12.27
N THR A 540 0.90 -15.32 12.74
CA THR A 540 1.27 -16.48 11.92
C THR A 540 0.36 -16.62 10.69
N LYS A 541 -0.96 -16.41 10.86
CA LYS A 541 -1.90 -16.37 9.72
C LYS A 541 -1.52 -15.30 8.71
N ASN A 542 -1.22 -14.11 9.21
CA ASN A 542 -0.83 -12.98 8.38
C ASN A 542 0.49 -13.26 7.65
N GLU A 543 1.45 -13.91 8.31
CA GLU A 543 2.71 -14.34 7.71
C GLU A 543 2.47 -15.43 6.66
N LEU A 544 1.72 -16.48 6.97
CA LEU A 544 1.37 -17.54 6.02
C LEU A 544 0.62 -17.02 4.81
N LEU A 545 -0.33 -16.09 5.01
CA LEU A 545 -1.04 -15.43 3.94
C LEU A 545 -0.09 -14.61 3.07
N THR A 546 0.78 -13.85 3.72
CA THR A 546 1.77 -13.00 3.05
C THR A 546 2.75 -13.87 2.25
N ASP A 547 3.25 -14.95 2.84
CA ASP A 547 4.18 -15.87 2.19
C ASP A 547 3.50 -16.63 1.06
N GLY A 548 2.25 -17.06 1.26
CA GLY A 548 1.43 -17.68 0.22
C GLY A 548 1.30 -16.79 -1.01
N VAL A 549 0.92 -15.53 -0.82
CA VAL A 549 0.88 -14.56 -1.92
C VAL A 549 2.26 -14.35 -2.52
N ASN A 550 3.27 -14.13 -1.68
CA ASN A 550 4.64 -13.80 -2.11
C ASN A 550 5.34 -14.96 -2.85
N SER A 551 4.85 -16.19 -2.70
CA SER A 551 5.36 -17.34 -3.45
C SER A 551 5.09 -17.25 -4.95
N HIS A 552 4.13 -16.44 -5.36
CA HIS A 552 3.77 -16.23 -6.77
C HIS A 552 4.63 -15.18 -7.47
N PHE A 553 5.49 -14.47 -6.73
CA PHE A 553 6.30 -13.35 -7.23
C PHE A 553 7.78 -13.58 -6.95
N GLU A 554 8.62 -13.25 -7.91
CA GLU A 554 10.07 -13.42 -7.83
C GLU A 554 10.74 -12.18 -7.18
N ILE A 555 10.43 -10.99 -7.71
CA ILE A 555 11.05 -9.71 -7.35
C ILE A 555 10.24 -9.01 -6.26
N VAL A 556 8.92 -8.93 -6.44
CA VAL A 556 8.03 -8.20 -5.55
C VAL A 556 7.68 -9.05 -4.34
N LYS A 557 7.79 -8.43 -3.17
CA LYS A 557 7.24 -9.00 -1.93
C LYS A 557 6.20 -8.04 -1.38
N TRP A 558 4.98 -8.52 -1.23
CA TRP A 558 3.87 -7.75 -0.71
C TRP A 558 3.92 -7.68 0.80
N MET A 559 3.73 -6.49 1.34
CA MET A 559 3.50 -6.26 2.76
C MET A 559 2.00 -5.98 2.96
N PHE A 560 1.31 -6.87 3.67
CA PHE A 560 -0.12 -6.73 3.95
C PHE A 560 -0.41 -6.25 5.36
N PHE A 561 0.55 -6.37 6.26
CA PHE A 561 0.41 -6.06 7.68
C PHE A 561 1.61 -5.24 8.15
N ASP A 562 1.34 -4.07 8.70
CA ASP A 562 2.35 -3.16 9.26
C ASP A 562 2.23 -3.22 10.79
N TYR A 563 3.15 -3.95 11.43
CA TYR A 563 3.10 -4.23 12.86
C TYR A 563 3.64 -3.07 13.68
N GLN A 564 2.91 -2.71 14.73
CA GLN A 564 3.32 -1.72 15.72
C GLN A 564 4.09 -2.39 16.86
N LYS A 565 4.77 -1.59 17.68
CA LYS A 565 5.57 -2.08 18.82
C LYS A 565 4.73 -2.83 19.88
N ASN A 566 3.45 -2.54 19.98
CA ASN A 566 2.50 -3.21 20.90
C ASN A 566 1.95 -4.55 20.36
N GLY A 567 2.39 -4.98 19.18
CA GLY A 567 1.92 -6.20 18.52
C GLY A 567 0.63 -6.04 17.72
N GLU A 568 -0.03 -4.87 17.77
CA GLU A 568 -1.12 -4.54 16.87
C GLU A 568 -0.60 -4.32 15.45
N TYR A 569 -1.45 -4.49 14.45
CA TYR A 569 -1.08 -4.26 13.06
C TYR A 569 -2.10 -3.39 12.35
N LYS A 570 -1.60 -2.65 11.38
CA LYS A 570 -2.41 -1.95 10.41
C LYS A 570 -2.43 -2.75 9.11
N GLU A 571 -3.62 -2.97 8.59
CA GLU A 571 -3.76 -3.57 7.28
C GLU A 571 -3.30 -2.61 6.19
N VAL A 572 -2.41 -3.09 5.36
CA VAL A 572 -1.85 -2.35 4.23
C VAL A 572 -1.86 -3.27 3.00
N CYS A 573 -1.52 -2.75 1.86
CA CYS A 573 -1.24 -3.54 0.65
C CYS A 573 -0.15 -2.78 -0.10
N ILE A 574 1.09 -3.09 0.23
CA ILE A 574 2.25 -2.33 -0.25
C ILE A 574 3.23 -3.31 -0.89
N PRO A 575 3.53 -3.15 -2.19
CA PRO A 575 4.60 -3.90 -2.82
C PRO A 575 5.95 -3.38 -2.33
N THR A 576 6.86 -4.30 -2.07
CA THR A 576 8.23 -4.01 -1.69
C THR A 576 9.20 -4.72 -2.62
N ILE A 577 10.39 -4.14 -2.79
CA ILE A 577 11.51 -4.72 -3.52
C ILE A 577 12.71 -4.68 -2.57
N ASP A 578 13.31 -5.83 -2.29
CA ASP A 578 14.40 -5.97 -1.31
C ASP A 578 14.08 -5.32 0.05
N GLY A 579 12.84 -5.47 0.51
CA GLY A 579 12.34 -4.92 1.77
C GLY A 579 12.07 -3.41 1.76
N LYS A 580 12.30 -2.71 0.65
CA LYS A 580 11.99 -1.29 0.49
C LYS A 580 10.63 -1.11 -0.19
N ARG A 581 9.86 -0.16 0.27
CA ARG A 581 8.56 0.16 -0.36
C ARG A 581 8.77 0.59 -1.80
N PHE A 582 7.95 0.08 -2.71
CA PHE A 582 7.95 0.48 -4.11
C PHE A 582 7.84 2.00 -4.26
N GLY A 583 8.64 2.57 -5.17
CA GLY A 583 8.69 4.02 -5.38
C GLY A 583 9.48 4.80 -4.32
N THR A 584 10.14 4.12 -3.37
CA THR A 584 10.95 4.74 -2.33
C THR A 584 12.40 4.24 -2.45
N HIS A 585 13.29 5.06 -3.03
CA HIS A 585 14.70 4.72 -3.23
C HIS A 585 14.96 3.47 -4.10
N THR A 586 14.03 3.15 -5.01
CA THR A 586 14.18 2.07 -5.97
C THR A 586 14.73 2.59 -7.31
N ASN A 587 15.50 1.77 -7.99
CA ASN A 587 15.97 2.05 -9.35
C ASN A 587 14.79 1.90 -10.32
N THR A 588 14.60 2.84 -11.25
CA THR A 588 13.49 2.87 -12.21
C THR A 588 13.42 1.59 -13.05
N GLY A 589 14.57 1.03 -13.45
CA GLY A 589 14.62 -0.24 -14.18
C GLY A 589 14.10 -1.41 -13.34
N LEU A 590 14.49 -1.46 -12.06
CA LEU A 590 14.01 -2.48 -11.13
C LEU A 590 12.51 -2.34 -10.84
N GLU A 591 12.00 -1.11 -10.80
CA GLU A 591 10.56 -0.86 -10.68
C GLU A 591 9.78 -1.41 -11.88
N VAL A 592 10.32 -1.25 -13.07
CA VAL A 592 9.71 -1.83 -14.28
C VAL A 592 9.70 -3.35 -14.22
N LEU A 593 10.81 -3.97 -13.84
CA LEU A 593 10.88 -5.42 -13.67
C LEU A 593 9.89 -5.91 -12.60
N ALA A 594 9.75 -5.16 -11.51
CA ALA A 594 8.77 -5.46 -10.45
C ALA A 594 7.31 -5.37 -10.95
N LYS A 595 6.97 -4.38 -11.78
CA LYS A 595 5.64 -4.29 -12.40
C LYS A 595 5.35 -5.50 -13.30
N LEU A 596 6.35 -5.95 -14.05
CA LEU A 596 6.23 -7.14 -14.89
C LEU A 596 6.15 -8.42 -14.07
N ASP A 597 6.88 -8.50 -12.95
CA ASP A 597 6.79 -9.61 -12.00
C ASP A 597 5.37 -9.74 -11.42
N ILE A 598 4.74 -8.62 -11.06
CA ILE A 598 3.34 -8.60 -10.60
C ILE A 598 2.43 -9.17 -11.70
N LEU A 599 2.55 -8.68 -12.92
CA LEU A 599 1.73 -9.18 -14.04
C LEU A 599 1.98 -10.66 -14.30
N LYS A 600 3.22 -11.10 -14.34
CA LYS A 600 3.61 -12.49 -14.57
C LYS A 600 3.00 -13.43 -13.52
N GLY A 601 3.12 -13.06 -12.22
CA GLY A 601 2.53 -13.83 -11.14
C GLY A 601 1.01 -13.93 -11.23
N LEU A 602 0.34 -12.82 -11.51
CA LEU A 602 -1.13 -12.78 -11.64
C LEU A 602 -1.60 -13.56 -12.89
N GLN A 603 -0.98 -13.35 -14.04
CA GLN A 603 -1.34 -14.05 -15.27
C GLN A 603 -1.16 -15.56 -15.11
N LYS A 604 -0.07 -16.00 -14.50
CA LYS A 604 0.19 -17.41 -14.21
C LYS A 604 -0.86 -18.00 -13.28
N TYR A 605 -1.21 -17.30 -12.21
CA TYR A 605 -2.22 -17.77 -11.26
C TYR A 605 -3.61 -17.88 -11.91
N PHE A 606 -4.05 -16.83 -12.61
CA PHE A 606 -5.37 -16.83 -13.25
C PHE A 606 -5.41 -17.64 -14.55
N GLY A 607 -4.28 -18.06 -15.09
CA GLY A 607 -4.18 -18.78 -16.36
C GLY A 607 -4.66 -17.94 -17.54
N GLN A 608 -4.52 -16.62 -17.46
CA GLN A 608 -5.01 -15.66 -18.44
C GLN A 608 -3.88 -14.73 -18.85
N TYR A 609 -3.48 -14.76 -20.10
CA TYR A 609 -2.36 -14.03 -20.67
C TYR A 609 -2.86 -13.01 -21.69
N TYR A 610 -2.66 -11.74 -21.41
CA TYR A 610 -3.04 -10.63 -22.27
C TYR A 610 -1.81 -9.87 -22.75
N PRO A 611 -1.86 -9.19 -23.91
CA PRO A 611 -0.79 -8.32 -24.36
C PRO A 611 -0.45 -7.25 -23.29
N VAL A 612 0.82 -7.12 -22.98
CA VAL A 612 1.34 -6.15 -22.01
C VAL A 612 2.04 -5.04 -22.75
N PHE A 613 1.58 -3.82 -22.56
CA PHE A 613 2.26 -2.63 -23.08
C PHE A 613 3.09 -2.02 -21.95
N LEU A 614 4.39 -1.94 -22.15
CA LEU A 614 5.33 -1.35 -21.21
C LEU A 614 5.82 -0.01 -21.77
N ASP A 615 5.28 1.09 -21.26
CA ASP A 615 5.78 2.44 -21.59
C ASP A 615 6.92 2.82 -20.65
N GLY A 616 7.87 3.62 -21.14
CA GLY A 616 9.05 3.98 -20.36
C GLY A 616 10.15 2.90 -20.36
N ALA A 617 10.16 2.03 -21.36
CA ALA A 617 11.16 0.97 -21.48
C ALA A 617 12.61 1.47 -21.69
N GLU A 618 12.82 2.76 -21.88
CA GLU A 618 14.14 3.39 -21.92
C GLU A 618 14.90 3.32 -20.59
N CYS A 619 14.23 3.08 -19.47
CA CYS A 619 14.89 2.86 -18.18
C CYS A 619 15.56 1.48 -18.06
N LEU A 620 15.31 0.59 -19.01
CA LEU A 620 15.96 -0.70 -19.13
C LEU A 620 17.10 -0.63 -20.15
N ASP A 621 18.27 -1.14 -19.77
CA ASP A 621 19.31 -1.41 -20.75
C ASP A 621 18.90 -2.55 -21.69
N ASP A 622 19.57 -2.65 -22.82
CA ASP A 622 19.20 -3.62 -23.85
C ASP A 622 19.36 -5.09 -23.38
N VAL A 623 20.31 -5.35 -22.46
CA VAL A 623 20.52 -6.68 -21.88
C VAL A 623 19.36 -7.04 -20.95
N SER A 624 19.00 -6.13 -20.05
CA SER A 624 17.85 -6.32 -19.14
C SER A 624 16.55 -6.43 -19.92
N ALA A 625 16.35 -5.60 -20.95
CA ALA A 625 15.17 -5.67 -21.81
C ALA A 625 15.10 -7.02 -22.56
N ALA A 626 16.23 -7.52 -23.08
CA ALA A 626 16.28 -8.83 -23.76
C ALA A 626 16.02 -9.99 -22.81
N ALA A 627 16.48 -9.90 -21.55
CA ALA A 627 16.33 -10.94 -20.54
C ALA A 627 14.90 -11.08 -19.98
N ILE A 628 13.99 -10.15 -20.27
CA ILE A 628 12.60 -10.26 -19.79
C ILE A 628 11.93 -11.42 -20.51
N GLU A 629 11.54 -12.43 -19.75
CA GLU A 629 10.76 -13.55 -20.24
C GLU A 629 9.32 -13.45 -19.70
N MET A 630 8.35 -13.43 -20.60
CA MET A 630 6.91 -13.47 -20.29
C MET A 630 6.20 -14.47 -21.21
N GLU A 631 5.26 -15.22 -20.65
CA GLU A 631 4.38 -16.09 -21.46
C GLU A 631 3.39 -15.24 -22.29
N SER A 632 2.97 -14.11 -21.74
CA SER A 632 2.18 -13.13 -22.47
C SER A 632 3.02 -12.33 -23.47
N GLN A 633 2.35 -11.78 -24.45
CA GLN A 633 2.96 -10.89 -25.41
C GLN A 633 3.45 -9.59 -24.74
N LEU A 634 4.68 -9.20 -24.97
CA LEU A 634 5.28 -7.99 -24.39
C LEU A 634 5.60 -6.97 -25.49
N ILE A 635 5.03 -5.79 -25.37
CA ILE A 635 5.20 -4.67 -26.28
C ILE A 635 5.85 -3.52 -25.51
N MET A 636 7.13 -3.33 -25.69
CA MET A 636 7.91 -2.30 -25.01
C MET A 636 7.94 -1.02 -25.85
N LEU A 637 7.56 0.09 -25.23
CA LEU A 637 7.58 1.41 -25.86
C LEU A 637 8.82 2.17 -25.34
N LYS A 638 9.81 2.35 -26.22
CA LYS A 638 11.11 2.94 -25.86
C LYS A 638 11.32 4.27 -26.58
N VAL A 639 11.72 5.29 -25.87
CA VAL A 639 12.10 6.57 -26.48
C VAL A 639 13.44 6.40 -27.22
N SER A 640 13.50 6.92 -28.43
CA SER A 640 14.71 6.94 -29.26
C SER A 640 14.80 8.23 -30.08
N ASN A 641 15.88 8.41 -30.80
CA ASN A 641 16.07 9.56 -31.69
C ASN A 641 15.41 9.38 -33.07
N ASP A 642 14.74 8.27 -33.29
CA ASP A 642 14.17 7.95 -34.59
C ASP A 642 12.98 8.85 -34.92
N LYS A 643 12.97 9.38 -36.14
CA LYS A 643 11.92 10.29 -36.62
C LYS A 643 10.58 9.57 -36.85
N GLU A 644 10.63 8.30 -37.19
CA GLU A 644 9.50 7.41 -37.43
C GLU A 644 9.47 6.33 -36.32
N LEU A 645 8.33 5.65 -36.16
CA LEU A 645 8.27 4.51 -35.29
C LEU A 645 9.00 3.32 -35.92
N ILE A 646 9.91 2.72 -35.18
CA ILE A 646 10.68 1.54 -35.57
C ILE A 646 10.23 0.36 -34.72
N TRP A 647 10.02 -0.79 -35.35
CA TRP A 647 9.68 -2.06 -34.73
C TRP A 647 10.92 -2.95 -34.72
N GLU A 648 11.31 -3.39 -33.53
CA GLU A 648 12.39 -4.37 -33.37
C GLU A 648 11.83 -5.61 -32.64
N VAL A 649 12.16 -6.77 -33.14
CA VAL A 649 11.91 -8.03 -32.41
C VAL A 649 12.98 -8.13 -31.33
N ALA A 650 12.55 -8.22 -30.05
CA ALA A 650 13.44 -8.30 -28.90
C ALA A 650 13.83 -9.74 -28.56
#